data_7e96959c79f277d6b9ce5bb9a4013189
#
_entry.id   7e96959c79f277d6b9ce5bb9a4013189
#
_cell.length_a   1.000
_cell.length_b   1.000
_cell.length_c   1.000
_cell.angle_alpha   90.00
_cell.angle_beta   90.00
_cell.angle_gamma   90.00
#
_symmetry.space_group_name_H-M   'P 1'
#
loop_
_entity.id
_entity.type
_entity.pdbx_description
1 polymer ?
#
loop_
_entity_poly.entity_id
_entity_poly.type
_entity_poly.pdbx_seq_one_letter_code
_entity_poly.pdbx_strand_id
1 'polypeptide(L)'
;MTPRMIIKSALARPLKLPAQVAAIAALLATSVVGQSRSPIPEATETPPDVRYELIISETQAQPAGTPTPVLVVNGGSPGPVLRFTEGDTALITVKNRLVDEETSIHWHGLLVPNEMDGVPYLTTSPIPPGGEHTFKFTLRQSGTYWYHSHTGLQEQRGVQGAIVIEPREPDVAFDREHVVVLGDWTNEDPTTVMRWLMRGSEWYSVKKGTQQSLWGAYQRGALGDYFEREGDRMPPMDLSDVGYDAFLVNGKRKLPLEAKPGERLLLRFVNAGASSYFYLAAGNGKLTIVGSDGQRVEPVDVRRLLIGMAETYDVIVTMPVDAATVELRATAQDGSGHASLLLGKGPLQAVVDPPRANLYVMDEMLQAGLASMIPKRAQESATSDRPFAPYGLLRATRDTSIEADPANVRKLTMRLTGDMRRYLWGFDNETLSENSTIRVKKGEVLRIELINDTMMHHPLHLHGHFFRLLNGQGERAPLKHTVDVPPMGKRMIEWVADEEGGDWFFHCHLLYHMDAGMARVFSYSQDPKHEVQVDPGLLDPAYVFLDATIQNHMTMGRAMVMQGRNDYFARWDVGLPSALGDTDHDHGSHYDRDIEVDIGWSRYIDQNWATELGYRYADVDGATSRAFAGVRHRLPYLVMSNLSVDSRGDFRLTLDKEYQLTDRMSVFGSVEYDTTTYGEWIAGFQYVVSQSIGVSASYHSDHGYGLGIVLTF
;
A
#
# COMPACT_ATOMS: atom_id res chain seq x y z
N MET A 1 15.10 13.33 -29.13
CA MET A 1 13.84 13.18 -29.87
C MET A 1 13.52 11.69 -29.86
N THR A 2 12.80 11.24 -28.87
CA THR A 2 12.32 9.85 -28.70
C THR A 2 10.83 9.84 -28.99
N PRO A 3 10.31 8.93 -29.82
CA PRO A 3 8.87 8.90 -30.14
C PRO A 3 8.09 8.29 -28.95
N ARG A 4 7.15 9.06 -28.41
CA ARG A 4 6.10 8.56 -27.51
C ARG A 4 5.16 7.67 -28.33
N MET A 5 5.18 6.38 -28.04
CA MET A 5 4.22 5.43 -28.59
C MET A 5 2.99 5.44 -27.66
N ILE A 6 1.97 6.17 -28.08
CA ILE A 6 0.65 6.19 -27.44
C ILE A 6 -0.10 4.96 -27.93
N ILE A 7 -0.22 3.94 -27.10
CA ILE A 7 -1.21 2.88 -27.34
C ILE A 7 -2.53 3.41 -26.80
N LYS A 8 -3.35 3.97 -27.69
CA LYS A 8 -4.75 4.27 -27.40
C LYS A 8 -5.50 2.96 -27.18
N SER A 9 -6.12 2.83 -26.02
CA SER A 9 -7.10 1.78 -25.73
C SER A 9 -8.28 1.89 -26.73
N ALA A 10 -8.32 0.98 -27.68
CA ALA A 10 -9.47 0.77 -28.53
C ALA A 10 -10.18 -0.48 -28.03
N LEU A 11 -11.29 -0.29 -27.32
CA LEU A 11 -12.41 -1.26 -27.27
C LEU A 11 -13.47 -0.77 -26.27
N ALA A 12 -14.42 0.00 -26.78
CA ALA A 12 -15.86 -0.07 -26.44
C ALA A 12 -16.62 1.04 -27.19
N ARG A 13 -17.03 0.75 -28.41
CA ARG A 13 -18.13 1.52 -29.03
C ARG A 13 -19.42 0.81 -28.71
N PRO A 14 -20.43 1.48 -28.09
CA PRO A 14 -21.75 0.90 -28.00
C PRO A 14 -22.43 0.89 -29.37
N LEU A 15 -23.01 -0.25 -29.71
CA LEU A 15 -23.90 -0.41 -30.86
C LEU A 15 -25.10 0.54 -30.72
N LYS A 16 -25.26 1.41 -31.71
CA LYS A 16 -26.48 2.19 -31.86
C LYS A 16 -27.57 1.26 -32.43
N LEU A 17 -28.60 0.99 -31.63
CA LEU A 17 -29.88 0.51 -32.13
C LEU A 17 -30.72 1.67 -32.65
N PRO A 18 -31.50 1.48 -33.74
CA PRO A 18 -32.21 2.57 -34.40
C PRO A 18 -33.44 3.03 -33.60
N ALA A 19 -33.63 4.35 -33.64
CA ALA A 19 -34.78 5.03 -33.10
C ALA A 19 -36.06 4.70 -33.88
N GLN A 20 -36.88 3.83 -33.36
CA GLN A 20 -38.31 3.70 -33.67
C GLN A 20 -38.99 2.93 -32.54
N VAL A 21 -39.32 3.62 -31.45
CA VAL A 21 -40.51 3.39 -30.55
C VAL A 21 -40.56 4.58 -29.58
N ALA A 22 -41.09 5.66 -30.08
CA ALA A 22 -41.52 6.80 -29.26
C ALA A 22 -42.76 7.39 -29.88
N ALA A 23 -43.86 6.73 -29.70
CA ALA A 23 -45.23 7.32 -29.85
C ALA A 23 -46.20 6.30 -29.29
N ILE A 24 -46.68 6.52 -28.07
CA ILE A 24 -47.97 6.17 -27.45
C ILE A 24 -47.75 6.33 -25.93
N ALA A 25 -47.96 7.53 -25.42
CA ALA A 25 -48.39 7.81 -24.04
C ALA A 25 -48.56 9.32 -23.85
N ALA A 26 -49.46 9.89 -24.63
CA ALA A 26 -50.02 11.21 -24.35
C ALA A 26 -51.50 11.09 -24.55
N LEU A 27 -52.22 10.88 -23.45
CA LEU A 27 -53.66 11.16 -23.26
C LEU A 27 -54.11 10.42 -21.98
N LEU A 28 -54.10 11.14 -20.88
CA LEU A 28 -54.99 11.01 -19.73
C LEU A 28 -54.53 12.00 -18.63
N ALA A 29 -54.81 13.30 -18.90
CA ALA A 29 -54.81 14.31 -17.86
C ALA A 29 -56.27 14.56 -17.53
N THR A 30 -56.71 14.03 -16.41
CA THR A 30 -57.96 14.52 -15.78
C THR A 30 -57.61 15.12 -14.43
N SER A 31 -57.90 16.39 -14.35
CA SER A 31 -57.94 17.33 -13.26
C SER A 31 -58.31 16.74 -11.89
N VAL A 32 -57.41 16.94 -10.89
CA VAL A 32 -57.77 16.99 -9.48
C VAL A 32 -57.47 18.41 -8.97
N VAL A 33 -58.54 19.03 -8.50
CA VAL A 33 -58.62 20.39 -7.93
C VAL A 33 -57.67 20.49 -6.72
N GLY A 34 -56.89 21.57 -6.70
CA GLY A 34 -55.89 21.85 -5.68
C GLY A 34 -56.49 22.12 -4.29
N GLN A 35 -55.83 21.53 -3.31
CA GLN A 35 -55.75 22.15 -2.00
C GLN A 35 -54.37 22.84 -1.90
N SER A 36 -54.39 24.15 -1.73
CA SER A 36 -53.25 24.99 -1.45
C SER A 36 -52.61 24.52 -0.11
N ARG A 37 -51.56 23.75 -0.18
CA ARG A 37 -50.64 23.60 0.96
C ARG A 37 -49.90 24.93 1.11
N SER A 38 -50.04 25.55 2.27
CA SER A 38 -49.18 26.66 2.69
C SER A 38 -47.72 26.26 2.47
N PRO A 39 -46.85 27.13 1.97
CA PRO A 39 -45.43 26.83 1.85
C PRO A 39 -44.93 26.47 3.25
N ILE A 40 -44.37 25.28 3.38
CA ILE A 40 -43.53 24.93 4.51
C ILE A 40 -42.44 26.02 4.53
N PRO A 41 -42.19 26.72 5.64
CA PRO A 41 -41.10 27.69 5.68
C PRO A 41 -39.86 26.94 5.29
N GLU A 42 -39.19 27.41 4.25
CA GLU A 42 -37.82 26.99 3.95
C GLU A 42 -37.03 27.10 5.25
N ALA A 43 -36.55 25.98 5.76
CA ALA A 43 -35.67 25.99 6.92
C ALA A 43 -34.54 26.96 6.53
N THR A 44 -34.45 28.09 7.23
CA THR A 44 -33.37 29.06 7.05
C THR A 44 -32.08 28.30 7.37
N GLU A 45 -31.37 27.81 6.34
CA GLU A 45 -30.09 27.18 6.52
C GLU A 45 -29.19 28.15 7.25
N THR A 46 -28.72 27.75 8.43
CA THR A 46 -27.69 28.52 9.14
C THR A 46 -26.49 28.63 8.20
N PRO A 47 -25.98 29.83 7.88
CA PRO A 47 -24.86 29.97 6.99
C PRO A 47 -23.65 29.20 7.59
N PRO A 48 -22.83 28.55 6.78
CA PRO A 48 -21.65 27.83 7.28
C PRO A 48 -20.68 28.80 7.95
N ASP A 49 -20.12 28.38 9.08
CA ASP A 49 -19.21 29.21 9.87
C ASP A 49 -17.87 29.40 9.16
N VAL A 50 -17.38 28.36 8.46
CA VAL A 50 -16.07 28.36 7.78
C VAL A 50 -16.16 27.82 6.36
N ARG A 51 -15.57 28.56 5.39
CA ARG A 51 -15.57 28.20 3.98
C ARG A 51 -14.16 28.03 3.44
N TYR A 52 -13.96 26.95 2.66
CA TYR A 52 -12.72 26.72 1.90
C TYR A 52 -13.03 26.37 0.45
N GLU A 53 -12.07 26.70 -0.42
CA GLU A 53 -12.03 26.23 -1.79
C GLU A 53 -10.70 25.49 -1.99
N LEU A 54 -10.75 24.24 -2.43
CA LEU A 54 -9.60 23.41 -2.73
C LEU A 54 -9.57 23.16 -4.24
N ILE A 55 -8.50 23.62 -4.88
CA ILE A 55 -8.27 23.47 -6.32
C ILE A 55 -7.18 22.42 -6.53
N ILE A 56 -7.56 21.27 -7.09
CA ILE A 56 -6.62 20.21 -7.44
C ILE A 56 -6.13 20.43 -8.86
N SER A 57 -4.83 20.48 -9.05
CA SER A 57 -4.19 20.71 -10.36
C SER A 57 -2.83 20.03 -10.43
N GLU A 58 -2.28 19.90 -11.63
CA GLU A 58 -0.92 19.40 -11.85
C GLU A 58 0.06 20.55 -12.08
N THR A 59 1.27 20.40 -11.57
CA THR A 59 2.39 21.32 -11.81
C THR A 59 3.71 20.57 -11.91
N GLN A 60 4.77 21.24 -12.35
CA GLN A 60 6.13 20.70 -12.28
C GLN A 60 6.81 21.19 -11.00
N ALA A 61 7.32 20.25 -10.19
CA ALA A 61 8.10 20.56 -8.99
C ALA A 61 9.32 19.63 -8.86
N GLN A 62 10.15 19.83 -7.84
CA GLN A 62 11.39 19.08 -7.63
C GLN A 62 11.52 18.58 -6.18
N PRO A 63 10.60 17.78 -5.66
CA PRO A 63 10.67 17.31 -4.27
C PRO A 63 11.93 16.50 -3.98
N ALA A 64 12.40 15.72 -4.95
CA ALA A 64 13.62 14.93 -4.88
C ALA A 64 14.80 15.52 -5.70
N GLY A 65 14.69 16.77 -6.15
CA GLY A 65 15.74 17.45 -6.92
C GLY A 65 15.65 17.27 -8.43
N THR A 66 14.76 16.41 -8.93
CA THR A 66 14.48 16.21 -10.37
C THR A 66 13.09 16.77 -10.69
N PRO A 67 12.91 17.53 -11.80
CA PRO A 67 11.60 18.00 -12.23
C PRO A 67 10.68 16.82 -12.52
N THR A 68 9.55 16.77 -11.83
CA THR A 68 8.52 15.72 -11.97
C THR A 68 7.13 16.35 -11.93
N PRO A 69 6.11 15.75 -12.58
CA PRO A 69 4.73 16.12 -12.36
C PRO A 69 4.32 15.87 -10.90
N VAL A 70 3.71 16.89 -10.29
CA VAL A 70 3.21 16.85 -8.91
C VAL A 70 1.76 17.32 -8.92
N LEU A 71 0.88 16.60 -8.27
CA LEU A 71 -0.46 17.07 -8.00
C LEU A 71 -0.43 17.99 -6.77
N VAL A 72 -1.12 19.10 -6.88
CA VAL A 72 -1.11 20.13 -5.84
C VAL A 72 -2.53 20.52 -5.47
N VAL A 73 -2.70 20.90 -4.22
CA VAL A 73 -3.95 21.51 -3.73
C VAL A 73 -3.67 22.98 -3.45
N ASN A 74 -4.36 23.88 -4.16
CA ASN A 74 -4.12 25.34 -4.11
C ASN A 74 -2.64 25.72 -4.35
N GLY A 75 -1.98 24.98 -5.27
CA GLY A 75 -0.59 25.23 -5.66
C GLY A 75 0.46 24.68 -4.69
N GLY A 76 0.09 23.95 -3.66
CA GLY A 76 1.00 23.31 -2.67
C GLY A 76 0.85 21.79 -2.59
N SER A 77 1.96 21.11 -2.23
CA SER A 77 1.98 19.74 -1.76
C SER A 77 2.99 19.64 -0.60
N PRO A 78 2.50 19.41 0.65
CA PRO A 78 1.08 19.33 1.02
C PRO A 78 0.29 20.62 0.71
N GLY A 79 -1.03 20.46 0.54
CA GLY A 79 -1.96 21.56 0.37
C GLY A 79 -2.14 22.41 1.65
N PRO A 80 -3.06 23.39 1.66
CA PRO A 80 -3.28 24.27 2.79
C PRO A 80 -3.75 23.49 4.04
N VAL A 81 -3.35 23.97 5.22
CA VAL A 81 -3.90 23.51 6.48
C VAL A 81 -5.30 24.11 6.66
N LEU A 82 -6.31 23.25 6.76
CA LEU A 82 -7.68 23.66 7.07
C LEU A 82 -7.84 23.81 8.57
N ARG A 83 -8.30 24.99 9.03
CA ARG A 83 -8.47 25.29 10.45
C ARG A 83 -9.93 25.55 10.78
N PHE A 84 -10.39 24.93 11.83
CA PHE A 84 -11.75 25.01 12.33
C PHE A 84 -11.75 25.04 13.86
N THR A 85 -12.91 25.34 14.41
CA THR A 85 -13.22 25.13 15.83
C THR A 85 -14.27 24.03 15.97
N GLU A 86 -14.19 23.23 16.99
CA GLU A 86 -15.20 22.22 17.32
C GLU A 86 -16.59 22.82 17.35
N GLY A 87 -17.52 22.22 16.60
CA GLY A 87 -18.89 22.71 16.40
C GLY A 87 -19.08 23.65 15.21
N ASP A 88 -18.01 24.04 14.50
CA ASP A 88 -18.15 24.80 13.25
C ASP A 88 -18.87 23.97 12.17
N THR A 89 -19.59 24.64 11.31
CA THR A 89 -20.11 24.03 10.06
C THR A 89 -19.14 24.36 8.93
N ALA A 90 -18.49 23.35 8.40
CA ALA A 90 -17.59 23.47 7.25
C ALA A 90 -18.39 23.46 5.95
N LEU A 91 -18.00 24.32 5.00
CA LEU A 91 -18.41 24.30 3.60
C LEU A 91 -17.15 24.31 2.73
N ILE A 92 -16.83 23.17 2.14
CA ILE A 92 -15.59 23.00 1.40
C ILE A 92 -15.93 22.63 -0.04
N THR A 93 -15.57 23.50 -0.99
CA THR A 93 -15.75 23.24 -2.42
C THR A 93 -14.44 22.75 -3.00
N VAL A 94 -14.44 21.53 -3.53
CA VAL A 94 -13.30 20.92 -4.22
C VAL A 94 -13.48 21.06 -5.72
N LYS A 95 -12.51 21.65 -6.40
CA LYS A 95 -12.50 21.86 -7.86
C LYS A 95 -11.41 21.03 -8.52
N ASN A 96 -11.81 20.19 -9.46
CA ASN A 96 -10.88 19.41 -10.27
C ASN A 96 -10.40 20.22 -11.48
N ARG A 97 -9.10 20.50 -11.56
CA ARG A 97 -8.43 21.15 -12.69
C ARG A 97 -7.46 20.22 -13.41
N LEU A 98 -7.53 18.91 -13.14
CA LEU A 98 -6.82 17.92 -13.92
C LEU A 98 -7.44 17.83 -15.33
N VAL A 99 -6.64 17.41 -16.31
CA VAL A 99 -7.05 17.47 -17.72
C VAL A 99 -7.96 16.28 -18.09
N ASP A 100 -7.61 15.08 -17.61
CA ASP A 100 -8.19 13.81 -18.04
C ASP A 100 -8.42 12.80 -16.90
N GLU A 101 -8.18 13.22 -15.64
CA GLU A 101 -8.36 12.38 -14.46
C GLU A 101 -9.49 12.92 -13.59
N GLU A 102 -10.37 12.05 -13.10
CA GLU A 102 -11.24 12.35 -11.99
C GLU A 102 -10.45 12.45 -10.69
N THR A 103 -11.05 13.01 -9.64
CA THR A 103 -10.42 13.14 -8.32
C THR A 103 -11.46 13.04 -7.21
N SER A 104 -11.00 12.92 -5.99
CA SER A 104 -11.83 12.94 -4.77
C SER A 104 -11.03 13.58 -3.63
N ILE A 105 -11.71 13.91 -2.55
CA ILE A 105 -11.09 14.26 -1.26
C ILE A 105 -11.83 13.53 -0.15
N HIS A 106 -11.10 12.71 0.57
CA HIS A 106 -11.53 12.09 1.82
C HIS A 106 -11.05 12.90 3.03
N TRP A 107 -11.89 13.02 4.04
CA TRP A 107 -11.63 13.72 5.30
C TRP A 107 -11.21 12.72 6.37
N HIS A 108 -9.95 12.36 6.36
CA HIS A 108 -9.41 11.24 7.15
C HIS A 108 -9.54 11.45 8.66
N GLY A 109 -10.28 10.55 9.30
CA GLY A 109 -10.53 10.55 10.74
C GLY A 109 -11.64 11.49 11.20
N LEU A 110 -12.36 12.15 10.28
CA LEU A 110 -13.51 12.98 10.63
C LEU A 110 -14.78 12.13 10.75
N LEU A 111 -15.62 12.50 11.73
CA LEU A 111 -16.97 11.97 11.90
C LEU A 111 -17.95 12.83 11.09
N VAL A 112 -18.18 12.45 9.85
CA VAL A 112 -19.02 13.16 8.88
C VAL A 112 -20.19 12.29 8.43
N PRO A 113 -21.28 12.85 7.86
CA PRO A 113 -22.29 12.05 7.18
C PRO A 113 -21.66 11.19 6.07
N ASN A 114 -22.14 9.97 5.85
CA ASN A 114 -21.56 9.02 4.91
C ASN A 114 -21.37 9.60 3.51
N GLU A 115 -22.36 10.33 2.99
CA GLU A 115 -22.29 10.98 1.68
C GLU A 115 -21.26 12.12 1.59
N MET A 116 -20.70 12.54 2.73
CA MET A 116 -19.65 13.56 2.82
C MET A 116 -18.26 12.98 3.12
N ASP A 117 -18.11 11.67 3.18
CA ASP A 117 -16.86 11.00 3.51
C ASP A 117 -15.78 11.12 2.42
N GLY A 118 -16.19 11.21 1.16
CA GLY A 118 -15.32 11.53 0.04
C GLY A 118 -14.63 10.33 -0.63
N VAL A 119 -15.06 9.09 -0.35
CA VAL A 119 -14.57 7.90 -1.06
C VAL A 119 -15.32 7.77 -2.39
N PRO A 120 -14.60 7.80 -3.54
CA PRO A 120 -15.25 7.78 -4.85
C PRO A 120 -16.02 6.48 -5.06
N TYR A 121 -17.18 6.58 -5.72
CA TYR A 121 -18.14 5.50 -6.01
C TYR A 121 -18.83 4.90 -4.77
N LEU A 122 -18.16 4.84 -3.62
CA LEU A 122 -18.71 4.25 -2.40
C LEU A 122 -19.62 5.22 -1.65
N THR A 123 -19.12 6.40 -1.31
CA THR A 123 -19.83 7.39 -0.49
C THR A 123 -20.14 8.66 -1.25
N THR A 124 -19.29 9.04 -2.19
CA THR A 124 -19.37 10.30 -2.92
C THR A 124 -19.10 10.05 -4.40
N SER A 125 -19.79 10.76 -5.30
CA SER A 125 -19.46 10.67 -6.72
C SER A 125 -18.05 11.24 -6.98
N PRO A 126 -17.23 10.60 -7.81
CA PRO A 126 -15.94 11.17 -8.20
C PRO A 126 -16.14 12.52 -8.91
N ILE A 127 -15.18 13.42 -8.74
CA ILE A 127 -15.21 14.76 -9.32
C ILE A 127 -14.53 14.70 -10.70
N PRO A 128 -15.29 14.80 -11.81
CA PRO A 128 -14.72 14.68 -13.15
C PRO A 128 -13.81 15.86 -13.50
N PRO A 129 -12.96 15.75 -14.55
CA PRO A 129 -12.17 16.86 -15.07
C PRO A 129 -13.01 18.11 -15.30
N GLY A 130 -12.57 19.26 -14.76
CA GLY A 130 -13.29 20.53 -14.83
C GLY A 130 -14.51 20.63 -13.91
N GLY A 131 -14.89 19.55 -13.21
CA GLY A 131 -16.00 19.50 -12.26
C GLY A 131 -15.67 20.08 -10.89
N GLU A 132 -16.71 20.13 -10.04
CA GLU A 132 -16.56 20.51 -8.63
C GLU A 132 -17.59 19.75 -7.76
N HIS A 133 -17.24 19.59 -6.47
CA HIS A 133 -18.15 19.04 -5.46
C HIS A 133 -18.03 19.86 -4.17
N THR A 134 -19.16 20.07 -3.49
CA THR A 134 -19.20 20.83 -2.25
C THR A 134 -19.60 19.95 -1.09
N PHE A 135 -18.74 19.84 -0.12
CA PHE A 135 -18.95 19.15 1.14
C PHE A 135 -19.48 20.11 2.20
N LYS A 136 -20.51 19.68 2.94
CA LYS A 136 -21.11 20.47 4.03
C LYS A 136 -21.37 19.57 5.23
N PHE A 137 -20.66 19.79 6.32
CA PHE A 137 -20.82 19.01 7.55
C PHE A 137 -20.42 19.80 8.79
N THR A 138 -20.96 19.40 9.95
CA THR A 138 -20.61 19.96 11.25
C THR A 138 -19.49 19.15 11.90
N LEU A 139 -18.49 19.83 12.42
CA LEU A 139 -17.33 19.22 13.08
C LEU A 139 -17.68 18.87 14.54
N ARG A 140 -17.82 17.58 14.80
CA ARG A 140 -18.25 17.04 16.10
C ARG A 140 -17.08 16.74 17.06
N GLN A 141 -15.86 17.07 16.67
CA GLN A 141 -14.62 16.66 17.32
C GLN A 141 -13.55 17.74 17.20
N SER A 142 -12.52 17.67 18.07
CA SER A 142 -11.32 18.49 17.99
C SER A 142 -10.07 17.61 17.80
N GLY A 143 -8.95 18.20 17.38
CA GLY A 143 -7.67 17.52 17.22
C GLY A 143 -7.01 17.73 15.88
N THR A 144 -6.02 16.89 15.59
CA THR A 144 -5.24 16.90 14.35
C THR A 144 -5.68 15.77 13.46
N TYR A 145 -6.06 16.12 12.23
CA TYR A 145 -6.55 15.24 11.17
C TYR A 145 -5.91 15.63 9.85
N TRP A 146 -6.34 15.00 8.74
CA TRP A 146 -5.82 15.33 7.44
C TRP A 146 -6.84 15.04 6.33
N TYR A 147 -6.55 15.45 5.11
CA TYR A 147 -7.34 15.14 3.94
C TYR A 147 -6.43 14.68 2.81
N HIS A 148 -6.92 13.77 1.96
CA HIS A 148 -6.19 13.28 0.80
C HIS A 148 -7.14 12.78 -0.29
N SER A 149 -6.60 12.59 -1.50
CA SER A 149 -7.36 11.94 -2.55
C SER A 149 -7.53 10.45 -2.24
N HIS A 150 -8.69 9.93 -2.54
CA HIS A 150 -8.98 8.50 -2.50
C HIS A 150 -9.19 7.93 -3.91
N THR A 151 -8.78 8.67 -4.96
CA THR A 151 -8.86 8.26 -6.37
C THR A 151 -7.51 7.74 -6.83
N GLY A 152 -7.46 6.46 -7.19
CA GLY A 152 -6.25 5.79 -7.67
C GLY A 152 -5.03 6.06 -6.78
N LEU A 153 -3.89 6.40 -7.39
CA LEU A 153 -2.64 6.65 -6.67
C LEU A 153 -2.32 8.15 -6.52
N GLN A 154 -3.33 9.04 -6.51
CA GLN A 154 -3.14 10.51 -6.44
C GLN A 154 -2.56 10.97 -5.10
N GLU A 155 -2.77 10.22 -4.01
CA GLU A 155 -2.15 10.47 -2.71
C GLU A 155 -0.61 10.48 -2.84
N GLN A 156 -0.02 9.49 -3.47
CA GLN A 156 1.43 9.43 -3.74
C GLN A 156 1.91 10.59 -4.63
N ARG A 157 1.03 11.11 -5.49
CA ARG A 157 1.34 12.24 -6.39
C ARG A 157 1.21 13.61 -5.70
N GLY A 158 0.71 13.68 -4.44
CA GLY A 158 0.74 14.88 -3.61
C GLY A 158 -0.60 15.52 -3.26
N VAL A 159 -1.75 14.88 -3.57
CA VAL A 159 -3.09 15.40 -3.20
C VAL A 159 -3.37 15.09 -1.74
N GLN A 160 -2.86 15.93 -0.84
CA GLN A 160 -2.98 15.76 0.60
C GLN A 160 -2.76 17.08 1.35
N GLY A 161 -3.27 17.16 2.58
CA GLY A 161 -3.04 18.31 3.47
C GLY A 161 -3.63 18.08 4.86
N ALA A 162 -3.26 18.89 5.83
CA ALA A 162 -3.67 18.72 7.22
C ALA A 162 -4.95 19.46 7.56
N ILE A 163 -5.65 18.97 8.58
CA ILE A 163 -6.83 19.59 9.22
C ILE A 163 -6.53 19.76 10.71
N VAL A 164 -6.77 20.93 11.23
CA VAL A 164 -6.70 21.22 12.67
C VAL A 164 -8.06 21.73 13.12
N ILE A 165 -8.64 21.04 14.08
CA ILE A 165 -9.90 21.44 14.72
C ILE A 165 -9.58 21.80 16.15
N GLU A 166 -9.62 23.11 16.46
CA GLU A 166 -9.35 23.60 17.79
C GLU A 166 -10.49 23.22 18.75
N PRO A 167 -10.19 22.75 19.97
CA PRO A 167 -11.20 22.55 20.97
C PRO A 167 -11.78 23.89 21.42
N ARG A 168 -13.05 23.92 21.83
CA ARG A 168 -13.68 25.15 22.37
C ARG A 168 -12.99 25.62 23.64
N GLU A 169 -12.49 24.69 24.45
CA GLU A 169 -11.72 24.98 25.64
C GLU A 169 -10.31 24.42 25.49
N PRO A 170 -9.25 25.25 25.56
CA PRO A 170 -7.88 24.79 25.48
C PRO A 170 -7.56 23.77 26.59
N ASP A 171 -7.05 22.61 26.20
CA ASP A 171 -6.80 21.47 27.11
C ASP A 171 -5.30 21.14 27.28
N VAL A 172 -4.44 21.73 26.43
CA VAL A 172 -2.97 21.57 26.48
C VAL A 172 -2.29 22.94 26.46
N ALA A 173 -1.38 23.16 27.40
CA ALA A 173 -0.61 24.39 27.45
C ALA A 173 0.62 24.30 26.54
N PHE A 174 0.78 25.24 25.62
CA PHE A 174 1.94 25.43 24.76
C PHE A 174 2.10 26.91 24.42
N ASP A 175 3.28 27.31 23.95
CA ASP A 175 3.56 28.70 23.55
C ASP A 175 3.33 28.94 22.07
N ARG A 176 3.56 27.91 21.25
CA ARG A 176 3.36 27.94 19.79
C ARG A 176 3.09 26.55 19.25
N GLU A 177 2.36 26.49 18.13
CA GLU A 177 2.15 25.24 17.42
C GLU A 177 2.67 25.28 15.99
N HIS A 178 2.99 24.10 15.47
CA HIS A 178 3.31 23.87 14.05
C HIS A 178 2.66 22.57 13.58
N VAL A 179 2.06 22.63 12.40
CA VAL A 179 1.58 21.43 11.70
C VAL A 179 2.72 20.86 10.86
N VAL A 180 2.94 19.57 11.00
CA VAL A 180 4.07 18.83 10.41
C VAL A 180 3.54 17.64 9.62
N VAL A 181 3.48 17.82 8.31
CA VAL A 181 3.06 16.74 7.38
C VAL A 181 4.31 16.03 6.90
N LEU A 182 4.42 14.74 7.22
CA LEU A 182 5.47 13.85 6.73
C LEU A 182 5.02 13.22 5.41
N GLY A 183 5.95 13.00 4.52
CA GLY A 183 5.66 12.34 3.24
C GLY A 183 6.89 11.62 2.69
N ASP A 184 6.63 10.68 1.83
CA ASP A 184 7.61 10.01 0.99
C ASP A 184 7.39 10.41 -0.47
N TRP A 185 8.45 10.44 -1.26
CA TRP A 185 8.40 10.88 -2.64
C TRP A 185 9.21 9.97 -3.56
N THR A 186 8.63 9.59 -4.67
CA THR A 186 9.31 8.94 -5.79
C THR A 186 9.15 9.78 -7.06
N ASN A 187 10.21 9.84 -7.88
CA ASN A 187 10.15 10.45 -9.21
C ASN A 187 9.55 9.51 -10.27
N GLU A 188 9.30 8.25 -9.89
CA GLU A 188 8.63 7.28 -10.74
C GLU A 188 7.12 7.54 -10.77
N ASP A 189 6.47 7.27 -11.88
CA ASP A 189 5.02 7.26 -11.95
C ASP A 189 4.45 6.16 -11.03
N PRO A 190 3.50 6.46 -10.12
CA PRO A 190 2.97 5.48 -9.17
C PRO A 190 2.33 4.25 -9.81
N THR A 191 1.78 4.36 -11.01
CA THR A 191 1.25 3.19 -11.74
C THR A 191 2.38 2.29 -12.24
N THR A 192 3.53 2.88 -12.57
CA THR A 192 4.76 2.13 -12.84
C THR A 192 5.28 1.44 -11.58
N VAL A 193 5.28 2.15 -10.44
CA VAL A 193 5.63 1.55 -9.14
C VAL A 193 4.73 0.36 -8.86
N MET A 194 3.41 0.52 -8.93
CA MET A 194 2.43 -0.55 -8.71
C MET A 194 2.70 -1.76 -9.62
N ARG A 195 2.97 -1.53 -10.90
CA ARG A 195 3.30 -2.60 -11.84
C ARG A 195 4.54 -3.39 -11.41
N TRP A 196 5.60 -2.71 -10.94
CA TRP A 196 6.80 -3.38 -10.45
C TRP A 196 6.56 -4.18 -9.16
N LEU A 197 5.71 -3.68 -8.27
CA LEU A 197 5.28 -4.41 -7.08
C LEU A 197 4.46 -5.66 -7.47
N MET A 198 3.48 -5.50 -8.35
CA MET A 198 2.62 -6.59 -8.82
C MET A 198 3.39 -7.74 -9.47
N ARG A 199 4.51 -7.46 -10.14
CA ARG A 199 5.35 -8.53 -10.70
C ARG A 199 6.25 -9.22 -9.66
N GLY A 200 6.31 -8.74 -8.41
CA GLY A 200 7.20 -9.26 -7.37
C GLY A 200 8.67 -8.97 -7.62
N SER A 201 8.98 -7.77 -8.14
CA SER A 201 10.37 -7.35 -8.42
C SER A 201 11.10 -6.95 -7.14
N GLU A 202 12.32 -7.45 -6.97
CA GLU A 202 13.22 -7.06 -5.87
C GLU A 202 13.95 -5.72 -6.11
N TRP A 203 13.62 -4.99 -7.18
CA TRP A 203 14.30 -3.76 -7.55
C TRP A 203 14.31 -2.71 -6.42
N TYR A 204 13.19 -2.55 -5.72
CA TYR A 204 13.12 -1.56 -4.64
C TYR A 204 13.95 -1.96 -3.42
N SER A 205 14.09 -3.25 -3.13
CA SER A 205 15.01 -3.75 -2.10
C SER A 205 16.48 -3.47 -2.49
N VAL A 206 16.83 -3.66 -3.77
CA VAL A 206 18.15 -3.28 -4.31
C VAL A 206 18.38 -1.77 -4.21
N LYS A 207 17.40 -0.94 -4.60
CA LYS A 207 17.46 0.54 -4.56
C LYS A 207 17.67 1.06 -3.13
N LYS A 208 17.02 0.45 -2.13
CA LYS A 208 17.16 0.78 -0.69
C LYS A 208 18.42 0.20 -0.03
N GLY A 209 19.06 -0.80 -0.65
CA GLY A 209 20.15 -1.57 -0.04
C GLY A 209 19.68 -2.48 1.09
N THR A 210 18.44 -3.00 0.99
CA THR A 210 17.81 -3.94 1.93
C THR A 210 17.69 -5.35 1.35
N GLN A 211 18.12 -5.57 0.11
CA GLN A 211 18.08 -6.87 -0.54
C GLN A 211 18.78 -7.95 0.31
N GLN A 212 18.06 -9.03 0.60
CA GLN A 212 18.60 -10.16 1.33
C GLN A 212 19.34 -11.10 0.36
N SER A 213 20.57 -11.46 0.74
CA SER A 213 21.46 -12.28 -0.07
C SER A 213 22.29 -13.24 0.79
N LEU A 214 22.83 -14.29 0.18
CA LEU A 214 23.73 -15.23 0.86
C LEU A 214 24.98 -14.55 1.41
N TRP A 215 25.54 -13.59 0.66
CA TRP A 215 26.67 -12.79 1.12
C TRP A 215 26.30 -11.90 2.32
N GLY A 216 25.14 -11.26 2.26
CA GLY A 216 24.63 -10.45 3.36
C GLY A 216 24.36 -11.28 4.61
N ALA A 217 23.80 -12.49 4.46
CA ALA A 217 23.56 -13.43 5.56
C ALA A 217 24.89 -13.90 6.18
N TYR A 218 25.88 -14.24 5.34
CA TYR A 218 27.22 -14.63 5.82
C TYR A 218 27.88 -13.51 6.63
N GLN A 219 27.87 -12.27 6.11
CA GLN A 219 28.48 -11.13 6.80
C GLN A 219 27.85 -10.84 8.17
N ARG A 220 26.58 -11.18 8.36
CA ARG A 220 25.82 -10.97 9.62
C ARG A 220 25.79 -12.20 10.53
N GLY A 221 26.43 -13.31 10.12
CA GLY A 221 26.39 -14.57 10.86
C GLY A 221 25.01 -15.24 10.90
N ALA A 222 24.12 -14.91 9.93
CA ALA A 222 22.71 -15.28 9.89
C ALA A 222 22.40 -16.27 8.75
N LEU A 223 23.37 -17.10 8.31
CA LEU A 223 23.14 -18.11 7.26
C LEU A 223 22.11 -19.17 7.72
N GLY A 224 22.14 -19.54 9.01
CA GLY A 224 21.17 -20.48 9.57
C GLY A 224 19.74 -19.95 9.42
N ASP A 225 19.50 -18.72 9.90
CA ASP A 225 18.21 -18.04 9.83
C ASP A 225 17.75 -17.86 8.37
N TYR A 226 18.68 -17.55 7.46
CA TYR A 226 18.38 -17.42 6.02
C TYR A 226 17.83 -18.72 5.45
N PHE A 227 18.47 -19.87 5.71
CA PHE A 227 18.02 -21.15 5.19
C PHE A 227 16.80 -21.70 5.95
N GLU A 228 16.64 -21.40 7.23
CA GLU A 228 15.43 -21.74 8.00
C GLU A 228 14.21 -21.04 7.41
N ARG A 229 14.29 -19.71 7.19
CA ARG A 229 13.25 -18.94 6.53
C ARG A 229 12.86 -19.52 5.15
N GLU A 230 13.87 -19.85 4.31
CA GLU A 230 13.59 -20.44 3.00
C GLU A 230 12.98 -21.85 3.12
N GLY A 231 13.43 -22.63 4.11
CA GLY A 231 12.84 -23.95 4.43
C GLY A 231 11.36 -23.85 4.80
N ASP A 232 10.97 -22.78 5.48
CA ASP A 232 9.59 -22.46 5.85
C ASP A 232 8.80 -21.81 4.70
N ARG A 233 9.37 -21.73 3.50
CA ARG A 233 8.78 -21.11 2.29
C ARG A 233 8.50 -19.62 2.42
N MET A 234 9.19 -18.93 3.32
CA MET A 234 9.01 -17.50 3.53
C MET A 234 9.94 -16.71 2.60
N PRO A 235 9.39 -15.78 1.78
CA PRO A 235 10.20 -14.91 0.92
C PRO A 235 11.05 -13.93 1.75
N PRO A 236 12.02 -13.23 1.13
CA PRO A 236 12.74 -12.15 1.78
C PRO A 236 11.80 -11.12 2.40
N MET A 237 12.16 -10.62 3.59
CA MET A 237 11.41 -9.59 4.28
C MET A 237 11.79 -8.20 3.77
N ASP A 238 10.83 -7.30 3.75
CA ASP A 238 11.07 -5.87 3.60
C ASP A 238 10.24 -5.08 4.64
N LEU A 239 10.64 -3.84 4.92
CA LEU A 239 9.93 -2.95 5.84
C LEU A 239 9.10 -1.89 5.11
N SER A 240 9.34 -1.72 3.82
CA SER A 240 8.70 -0.73 2.97
C SER A 240 8.72 -1.23 1.53
N ASP A 241 7.63 -1.10 0.80
CA ASP A 241 7.50 -1.62 -0.56
C ASP A 241 8.36 -0.87 -1.57
N VAL A 242 8.44 0.47 -1.42
CA VAL A 242 9.01 1.37 -2.43
C VAL A 242 10.37 1.91 -2.01
N GLY A 243 11.30 1.98 -2.95
CA GLY A 243 12.57 2.70 -2.78
C GLY A 243 12.39 4.17 -3.11
N TYR A 244 12.08 4.99 -2.11
CA TYR A 244 11.80 6.42 -2.28
C TYR A 244 13.05 7.25 -2.62
N ASP A 245 12.84 8.33 -3.39
CA ASP A 245 13.90 9.25 -3.80
C ASP A 245 14.09 10.39 -2.79
N ALA A 246 13.06 10.68 -1.97
CA ALA A 246 13.13 11.64 -0.89
C ALA A 246 12.10 11.37 0.21
N PHE A 247 12.44 11.77 1.44
CA PHE A 247 11.49 11.92 2.54
C PHE A 247 11.33 13.40 2.83
N LEU A 248 10.11 13.83 3.14
CA LEU A 248 9.74 15.23 3.19
C LEU A 248 9.04 15.58 4.50
N VAL A 249 9.24 16.81 4.93
CA VAL A 249 8.50 17.47 5.98
C VAL A 249 7.95 18.77 5.41
N ASN A 250 6.61 18.89 5.37
CA ASN A 250 5.92 20.01 4.71
C ASN A 250 6.48 20.29 3.29
N GLY A 251 6.68 19.22 2.50
CA GLY A 251 7.18 19.27 1.13
C GLY A 251 8.68 19.54 0.97
N LYS A 252 9.48 19.54 2.05
CA LYS A 252 10.92 19.81 2.04
C LYS A 252 11.70 18.71 2.76
N ARG A 253 12.91 18.38 2.29
CA ARG A 253 13.81 17.46 3.00
C ARG A 253 14.29 18.01 4.34
N LYS A 254 14.41 19.33 4.45
CA LYS A 254 14.86 20.04 5.64
C LYS A 254 14.15 21.37 5.79
N LEU A 255 13.51 21.61 6.93
CA LEU A 255 12.72 22.80 7.19
C LEU A 255 13.18 23.50 8.49
N PRO A 256 13.76 24.69 8.43
CA PRO A 256 14.04 25.49 9.61
C PRO A 256 12.75 26.18 10.11
N LEU A 257 12.53 26.14 11.42
CA LEU A 257 11.45 26.82 12.11
C LEU A 257 12.01 27.65 13.26
N GLU A 258 11.43 28.83 13.49
CA GLU A 258 11.82 29.66 14.60
C GLU A 258 11.27 29.10 15.94
N ALA A 259 12.14 29.04 16.92
CA ALA A 259 11.77 28.70 18.29
C ALA A 259 12.68 29.48 19.26
N LYS A 260 12.14 29.85 20.43
CA LYS A 260 12.87 30.58 21.48
C LYS A 260 13.37 29.60 22.54
N PRO A 261 14.47 29.95 23.25
CA PRO A 261 14.91 29.18 24.42
C PRO A 261 13.78 29.04 25.44
N GLY A 262 13.58 27.81 25.97
CA GLY A 262 12.55 27.47 26.93
C GLY A 262 11.12 27.37 26.38
N GLU A 263 10.90 27.69 25.09
CA GLU A 263 9.57 27.64 24.46
C GLU A 263 9.04 26.20 24.39
N ARG A 264 7.76 26.04 24.67
CA ARG A 264 7.04 24.77 24.56
C ARG A 264 6.29 24.75 23.22
N LEU A 265 6.74 23.93 22.29
CA LEU A 265 6.15 23.81 20.96
C LEU A 265 5.20 22.61 20.92
N LEU A 266 3.98 22.83 20.46
CA LEU A 266 3.08 21.75 20.06
C LEU A 266 3.33 21.46 18.58
N LEU A 267 3.80 20.24 18.29
CA LEU A 267 4.00 19.77 16.92
C LEU A 267 2.90 18.77 16.59
N ARG A 268 2.08 19.12 15.60
CA ARG A 268 0.96 18.31 15.14
C ARG A 268 1.41 17.49 13.95
N PHE A 269 1.82 16.25 14.20
CA PHE A 269 2.32 15.35 13.16
C PHE A 269 1.17 14.67 12.43
N VAL A 270 1.27 14.64 11.10
CA VAL A 270 0.47 13.80 10.21
C VAL A 270 1.45 12.98 9.39
N ASN A 271 1.35 11.66 9.41
CA ASN A 271 2.08 10.83 8.46
C ASN A 271 1.22 10.61 7.22
N ALA A 272 1.47 11.42 6.20
CA ALA A 272 0.81 11.38 4.90
C ALA A 272 1.69 10.70 3.83
N GLY A 273 2.65 9.85 4.25
CA GLY A 273 3.42 9.01 3.35
C GLY A 273 2.57 7.87 2.78
N ALA A 274 2.77 7.52 1.52
CA ALA A 274 2.01 6.48 0.85
C ALA A 274 2.39 5.07 1.32
N SER A 275 3.66 4.83 1.71
CA SER A 275 4.08 3.52 2.24
C SER A 275 5.20 3.57 3.28
N SER A 276 5.52 4.74 3.84
CA SER A 276 6.62 4.89 4.79
C SER A 276 6.17 5.11 6.23
N TYR A 277 6.58 4.22 7.12
CA TYR A 277 6.62 4.47 8.56
C TYR A 277 7.81 5.37 8.90
N PHE A 278 7.66 6.21 9.92
CA PHE A 278 8.75 7.07 10.37
C PHE A 278 9.03 6.91 11.87
N TYR A 279 10.33 6.87 12.20
CA TYR A 279 10.80 7.10 13.56
C TYR A 279 10.99 8.59 13.78
N LEU A 280 10.19 9.19 14.66
CA LEU A 280 10.35 10.57 15.10
C LEU A 280 11.26 10.62 16.33
N ALA A 281 12.27 11.46 16.31
CA ALA A 281 13.14 11.72 17.43
C ALA A 281 13.57 13.19 17.49
N ALA A 282 13.83 13.71 18.68
CA ALA A 282 14.37 15.05 18.89
C ALA A 282 15.81 15.00 19.37
N GLY A 283 16.66 15.94 18.92
CA GLY A 283 18.08 16.02 19.30
C GLY A 283 18.31 16.27 20.80
N ASN A 284 17.32 16.85 21.51
CA ASN A 284 17.31 16.97 22.96
C ASN A 284 16.85 15.70 23.70
N GLY A 285 16.52 14.63 22.96
CA GLY A 285 16.24 13.29 23.50
C GLY A 285 14.84 13.08 24.08
N LYS A 286 13.91 14.04 23.95
CA LYS A 286 12.58 13.92 24.57
C LYS A 286 11.45 14.41 23.67
N LEU A 287 10.43 13.57 23.52
CA LEU A 287 9.13 13.88 22.92
C LEU A 287 8.03 13.58 23.96
N THR A 288 7.09 14.50 24.18
CA THR A 288 5.93 14.25 25.05
C THR A 288 4.67 14.15 24.22
N ILE A 289 4.14 12.94 24.06
CA ILE A 289 2.89 12.69 23.34
C ILE A 289 1.72 13.17 24.20
N VAL A 290 0.83 13.99 23.62
CA VAL A 290 -0.38 14.52 24.26
C VAL A 290 -1.66 14.27 23.47
N GLY A 291 -1.53 13.75 22.25
CA GLY A 291 -2.65 13.36 21.39
C GLY A 291 -2.24 12.29 20.39
N SER A 292 -3.19 11.46 19.99
CA SER A 292 -3.06 10.42 18.95
C SER A 292 -4.37 10.32 18.18
N ASP A 293 -4.32 10.36 16.85
CA ASP A 293 -5.46 10.35 15.95
C ASP A 293 -6.54 11.37 16.35
N GLY A 294 -6.09 12.61 16.61
CA GLY A 294 -6.96 13.71 17.05
C GLY A 294 -7.47 13.61 18.47
N GLN A 295 -7.34 12.46 19.15
CA GLN A 295 -7.85 12.26 20.51
C GLN A 295 -6.78 12.52 21.57
N ARG A 296 -7.18 13.17 22.67
CA ARG A 296 -6.27 13.46 23.77
C ARG A 296 -5.90 12.22 24.56
N VAL A 297 -4.61 12.12 24.88
CA VAL A 297 -4.06 11.08 25.77
C VAL A 297 -3.34 11.70 26.95
N GLU A 298 -3.24 10.96 28.05
CA GLU A 298 -2.40 11.35 29.17
C GLU A 298 -0.96 11.54 28.68
N PRO A 299 -0.25 12.60 29.10
CA PRO A 299 1.08 12.89 28.57
C PRO A 299 2.06 11.72 28.77
N VAL A 300 2.69 11.29 27.68
CA VAL A 300 3.66 10.19 27.68
C VAL A 300 4.98 10.65 27.10
N ASP A 301 6.05 10.52 27.88
CA ASP A 301 7.41 10.83 27.44
C ASP A 301 8.02 9.63 26.73
N VAL A 302 8.54 9.87 25.52
CA VAL A 302 9.26 8.88 24.73
C VAL A 302 10.54 9.48 24.16
N ARG A 303 11.55 8.65 23.96
CA ARG A 303 12.79 9.07 23.28
C ARG A 303 12.61 9.06 21.75
N ARG A 304 11.85 8.12 21.26
CA ARG A 304 11.53 7.93 19.85
C ARG A 304 10.11 7.41 19.71
N LEU A 305 9.43 7.87 18.67
CA LEU A 305 8.04 7.49 18.34
C LEU A 305 8.02 6.88 16.94
N LEU A 306 7.46 5.67 16.80
CA LEU A 306 7.09 5.13 15.47
C LEU A 306 5.69 5.62 15.13
N ILE A 307 5.55 6.27 13.96
CA ILE A 307 4.28 6.73 13.40
C ILE A 307 4.01 6.00 12.08
N GLY A 308 2.87 5.30 12.01
CA GLY A 308 2.38 4.64 10.79
C GLY A 308 1.72 5.61 9.82
N MET A 309 1.50 5.18 8.59
CA MET A 309 0.74 5.96 7.61
C MET A 309 -0.65 6.27 8.17
N ALA A 310 -1.14 7.46 7.85
CA ALA A 310 -2.43 7.98 8.26
C ALA A 310 -2.62 8.21 9.76
N GLU A 311 -1.67 7.84 10.61
CA GLU A 311 -1.71 8.22 12.02
C GLU A 311 -1.39 9.70 12.21
N THR A 312 -1.98 10.28 13.24
CA THR A 312 -1.59 11.61 13.71
C THR A 312 -1.14 11.58 15.18
N TYR A 313 -0.16 12.42 15.52
CA TYR A 313 0.30 12.59 16.88
C TYR A 313 0.50 14.07 17.21
N ASP A 314 -0.05 14.50 18.34
CA ASP A 314 0.23 15.80 18.93
C ASP A 314 1.36 15.61 19.97
N VAL A 315 2.49 16.29 19.75
CA VAL A 315 3.71 16.11 20.53
C VAL A 315 4.22 17.45 21.07
N ILE A 316 4.49 17.54 22.35
CA ILE A 316 5.18 18.69 22.95
C ILE A 316 6.69 18.48 22.90
N VAL A 317 7.38 19.46 22.34
CA VAL A 317 8.84 19.60 22.41
C VAL A 317 9.18 20.86 23.17
N THR A 318 9.92 20.75 24.27
CA THR A 318 10.40 21.90 25.03
C THR A 318 11.81 22.26 24.59
N MET A 319 12.00 23.48 24.15
CA MET A 319 13.31 23.97 23.76
C MET A 319 14.26 24.09 24.96
N PRO A 320 15.57 23.82 24.79
CA PRO A 320 16.56 24.10 25.83
C PRO A 320 16.52 25.57 26.27
N VAL A 321 16.84 25.85 27.52
CA VAL A 321 16.92 27.22 28.05
C VAL A 321 18.10 28.00 27.46
N ASP A 322 19.17 27.29 27.05
CA ASP A 322 20.27 27.85 26.30
C ASP A 322 19.96 27.86 24.80
N ALA A 323 20.50 28.85 24.09
CA ALA A 323 20.31 28.94 22.65
C ALA A 323 20.84 27.67 21.94
N ALA A 324 19.97 26.96 21.28
CA ALA A 324 20.28 25.74 20.54
C ALA A 324 19.41 25.63 19.29
N THR A 325 19.91 24.88 18.30
CA THR A 325 19.08 24.34 17.21
C THR A 325 18.79 22.87 17.54
N VAL A 326 17.54 22.54 17.86
CA VAL A 326 17.10 21.17 18.09
C VAL A 326 16.66 20.60 16.76
N GLU A 327 17.34 19.56 16.30
CA GLU A 327 16.85 18.77 15.18
C GLU A 327 15.70 17.87 15.65
N LEU A 328 14.59 17.88 14.93
CA LEU A 328 13.58 16.85 14.99
C LEU A 328 13.59 16.11 13.68
N ARG A 329 13.89 14.82 13.73
CA ARG A 329 14.09 13.99 12.56
C ARG A 329 13.02 12.93 12.44
N ALA A 330 12.47 12.78 11.23
CA ALA A 330 11.64 11.67 10.79
C ALA A 330 12.48 10.73 9.92
N THR A 331 12.95 9.62 10.50
CA THR A 331 13.75 8.62 9.79
C THR A 331 12.85 7.51 9.31
N ALA A 332 12.91 7.17 8.01
CA ALA A 332 12.17 6.04 7.46
C ALA A 332 12.52 4.75 8.22
N GLN A 333 11.51 3.93 8.49
CA GLN A 333 11.67 2.71 9.30
C GLN A 333 12.68 1.73 8.73
N ASP A 334 12.80 1.66 7.39
CA ASP A 334 13.76 0.83 6.67
C ASP A 334 15.20 1.39 6.71
N GLY A 335 15.38 2.63 7.20
CA GLY A 335 16.65 3.31 7.28
C GLY A 335 17.18 3.81 5.93
N SER A 336 16.33 3.90 4.89
CA SER A 336 16.74 4.37 3.56
C SER A 336 16.96 5.90 3.50
N GLY A 337 16.39 6.68 4.45
CA GLY A 337 16.58 8.11 4.51
C GLY A 337 15.79 8.80 5.61
N HIS A 338 15.78 10.14 5.60
CA HIS A 338 15.07 10.94 6.59
C HIS A 338 14.70 12.34 6.07
N ALA A 339 13.78 12.98 6.79
CA ALA A 339 13.51 14.41 6.71
C ALA A 339 13.69 15.08 8.07
N SER A 340 14.00 16.39 8.12
CA SER A 340 14.31 17.07 9.38
C SER A 340 13.64 18.44 9.51
N LEU A 341 13.09 18.71 10.72
CA LEU A 341 12.82 20.07 11.20
C LEU A 341 14.02 20.56 12.00
N LEU A 342 14.35 21.81 11.85
CA LEU A 342 15.38 22.49 12.67
C LEU A 342 14.72 23.59 13.49
N LEU A 343 14.60 23.38 14.80
CA LEU A 343 13.90 24.26 15.72
C LEU A 343 14.91 25.20 16.40
N GLY A 344 14.69 26.51 16.28
CA GLY A 344 15.49 27.53 16.95
C GLY A 344 16.79 27.87 16.22
N LYS A 345 17.68 28.57 16.94
CA LYS A 345 18.97 29.07 16.46
C LYS A 345 20.06 28.87 17.50
N GLY A 346 21.20 28.29 17.12
CA GLY A 346 22.35 28.02 17.98
C GLY A 346 23.08 26.72 17.58
N PRO A 347 23.92 26.17 18.46
CA PRO A 347 24.58 24.90 18.23
C PRO A 347 23.57 23.79 17.97
N LEU A 348 23.86 22.95 16.95
CA LEU A 348 22.97 21.87 16.54
C LEU A 348 23.01 20.72 17.54
N GLN A 349 21.85 20.37 18.07
CA GLN A 349 21.58 19.10 18.77
C GLN A 349 20.98 18.13 17.73
N ALA A 350 21.85 17.33 17.12
CA ALA A 350 21.46 16.41 16.05
C ALA A 350 20.85 15.12 16.59
N VAL A 351 19.96 14.53 15.82
CA VAL A 351 19.42 13.18 16.07
C VAL A 351 20.40 12.15 15.48
N VAL A 352 20.59 11.06 16.20
CA VAL A 352 21.27 9.86 15.72
C VAL A 352 20.20 8.89 15.19
N ASP A 353 20.35 8.48 13.93
CA ASP A 353 19.43 7.50 13.33
C ASP A 353 19.49 6.15 14.08
N PRO A 354 18.36 5.42 14.13
CA PRO A 354 18.38 4.07 14.66
C PRO A 354 19.23 3.15 13.77
N PRO A 355 19.83 2.10 14.33
CA PRO A 355 20.49 1.09 13.51
C PRO A 355 19.48 0.50 12.52
N ARG A 356 19.91 0.13 11.32
CA ARG A 356 19.06 -0.57 10.36
C ARG A 356 18.61 -1.91 10.96
N ALA A 357 17.37 -2.32 10.66
CA ALA A 357 16.85 -3.62 11.06
C ALA A 357 17.73 -4.75 10.50
N ASN A 358 17.94 -5.79 11.30
CA ASN A 358 18.49 -7.02 10.80
C ASN A 358 17.38 -7.87 10.19
N LEU A 359 17.16 -7.74 8.88
CA LEU A 359 16.09 -8.45 8.16
C LEU A 359 16.35 -9.97 8.01
N TYR A 360 17.48 -10.48 8.47
CA TYR A 360 17.79 -11.92 8.43
C TYR A 360 17.33 -12.66 9.68
N VAL A 361 17.08 -11.96 10.79
CA VAL A 361 16.70 -12.56 12.08
C VAL A 361 15.26 -12.21 12.40
N MET A 362 14.41 -13.23 12.47
CA MET A 362 12.97 -13.06 12.65
C MET A 362 12.53 -12.83 14.10
N ASP A 363 13.28 -13.36 15.07
CA ASP A 363 12.87 -13.37 16.49
C ASP A 363 12.64 -11.99 17.10
N GLU A 364 13.46 -11.00 16.75
CA GLU A 364 13.31 -9.63 17.26
C GLU A 364 12.00 -8.98 16.80
N MET A 365 11.56 -9.26 15.58
CA MET A 365 10.35 -8.68 15.00
C MET A 365 9.08 -9.37 15.54
N LEU A 366 9.12 -10.69 15.70
CA LEU A 366 7.99 -11.50 16.20
C LEU A 366 7.62 -11.20 17.67
N GLN A 367 8.63 -11.10 18.54
CA GLN A 367 8.38 -10.88 19.97
C GLN A 367 7.87 -9.48 20.28
N ALA A 368 8.22 -8.56 19.47
CA ALA A 368 8.10 -7.15 19.72
C ALA A 368 6.69 -6.61 19.42
N GLY A 369 6.00 -7.11 18.40
CA GLY A 369 4.63 -6.70 18.08
C GLY A 369 3.62 -7.01 19.17
N LEU A 370 3.70 -8.20 19.76
CA LEU A 370 2.85 -8.61 20.88
C LEU A 370 3.23 -7.88 22.17
N ALA A 371 4.52 -7.63 22.39
CA ALA A 371 5.03 -6.96 23.58
C ALA A 371 4.53 -5.52 23.70
N SER A 372 4.33 -4.81 22.59
CA SER A 372 3.88 -3.40 22.59
C SER A 372 2.47 -3.20 23.15
N MET A 373 1.66 -4.27 23.23
CA MET A 373 0.31 -4.23 23.81
C MET A 373 0.30 -4.32 25.35
N ILE A 374 1.40 -4.73 25.97
CA ILE A 374 1.51 -4.89 27.41
C ILE A 374 2.22 -3.65 27.97
N PRO A 375 1.58 -2.84 28.85
CA PRO A 375 2.14 -1.55 29.29
C PRO A 375 3.58 -1.63 29.81
N LYS A 376 3.95 -2.65 30.58
CA LYS A 376 5.33 -2.82 31.08
C LYS A 376 6.34 -3.03 29.94
N ARG A 377 6.02 -3.88 28.97
CA ARG A 377 6.87 -4.16 27.81
C ARG A 377 6.86 -3.01 26.80
N ALA A 378 5.75 -2.27 26.70
CA ALA A 378 5.68 -1.04 25.91
C ALA A 378 6.63 0.03 26.47
N GLN A 379 6.78 0.14 27.79
CA GLN A 379 7.76 1.03 28.41
C GLN A 379 9.21 0.62 28.07
N GLU A 380 9.50 -0.67 28.08
CA GLU A 380 10.81 -1.20 27.67
C GLU A 380 11.06 -0.94 26.16
N SER A 381 10.04 -1.13 25.33
CA SER A 381 10.11 -0.80 23.89
C SER A 381 10.34 0.69 23.65
N ALA A 382 9.73 1.59 24.41
CA ALA A 382 9.88 3.04 24.28
C ALA A 382 11.31 3.54 24.51
N THR A 383 12.16 2.77 25.18
CA THR A 383 13.59 3.05 25.38
C THR A 383 14.48 2.43 24.30
N SER A 384 13.94 1.55 23.46
CA SER A 384 14.65 0.93 22.35
C SER A 384 15.06 1.97 21.30
N ASP A 385 16.10 1.67 20.55
CA ASP A 385 16.49 2.45 19.37
C ASP A 385 15.51 2.28 18.20
N ARG A 386 14.79 1.16 18.16
CA ARG A 386 13.74 0.84 17.19
C ARG A 386 12.45 0.47 17.95
N PRO A 387 11.75 1.45 18.55
CA PRO A 387 10.52 1.17 19.28
C PRO A 387 9.40 0.77 18.30
N PHE A 388 8.42 0.05 18.84
CA PHE A 388 7.11 -0.12 18.19
C PHE A 388 6.23 1.10 18.39
N ALA A 389 5.11 1.15 17.66
CA ALA A 389 4.06 2.13 17.93
C ALA A 389 3.72 2.11 19.44
N PRO A 390 3.63 3.29 20.09
CA PRO A 390 3.59 3.39 21.58
C PRO A 390 2.24 3.01 22.15
N TYR A 391 1.45 2.18 21.48
CA TYR A 391 0.05 1.90 21.81
C TYR A 391 -0.15 1.43 23.24
N GLY A 392 0.73 0.58 23.78
CA GLY A 392 0.64 0.10 25.16
C GLY A 392 0.83 1.19 26.22
N LEU A 393 1.37 2.36 25.84
CA LEU A 393 1.56 3.52 26.71
C LEU A 393 0.41 4.52 26.63
N LEU A 394 -0.33 4.52 25.51
CA LEU A 394 -1.40 5.49 25.27
C LEU A 394 -2.58 5.21 26.21
N ARG A 395 -3.03 6.25 26.91
CA ARG A 395 -4.16 6.21 27.82
C ARG A 395 -5.03 7.43 27.55
N ALA A 396 -6.30 7.23 27.29
CA ALA A 396 -7.25 8.32 27.07
C ALA A 396 -7.39 9.20 28.32
N THR A 397 -7.57 10.50 28.15
CA THR A 397 -7.81 11.44 29.25
C THR A 397 -9.20 11.32 29.88
N ARG A 398 -10.13 10.63 29.19
CA ARG A 398 -11.50 10.38 29.62
C ARG A 398 -11.82 8.88 29.57
N ASP A 399 -12.91 8.49 30.21
CA ASP A 399 -13.49 7.16 30.03
C ASP A 399 -13.97 6.98 28.59
N THR A 400 -13.60 5.88 27.99
CA THR A 400 -13.96 5.49 26.62
C THR A 400 -14.71 4.17 26.59
N SER A 401 -15.17 3.66 27.74
CA SER A 401 -15.90 2.40 27.83
C SER A 401 -17.15 2.42 26.96
N ILE A 402 -17.42 1.31 26.32
CA ILE A 402 -18.66 1.08 25.59
C ILE A 402 -19.59 0.30 26.53
N GLU A 403 -20.68 0.94 26.95
CA GLU A 403 -21.73 0.25 27.68
C GLU A 403 -22.60 -0.53 26.67
N ALA A 404 -22.45 -1.84 26.66
CA ALA A 404 -23.20 -2.70 25.77
C ALA A 404 -23.71 -3.94 26.50
N ASP A 405 -24.92 -4.37 26.18
CA ASP A 405 -25.40 -5.70 26.52
C ASP A 405 -24.45 -6.73 25.85
N PRO A 406 -23.88 -7.69 26.61
CA PRO A 406 -23.05 -8.74 26.03
C PRO A 406 -23.65 -9.48 24.86
N ALA A 407 -25.00 -9.54 24.76
CA ALA A 407 -25.71 -10.13 23.63
C ALA A 407 -25.60 -9.30 22.34
N ASN A 408 -25.26 -8.02 22.43
CA ASN A 408 -25.09 -7.11 21.28
C ASN A 408 -23.59 -6.99 20.86
N VAL A 409 -22.69 -7.70 21.51
CA VAL A 409 -21.27 -7.69 21.16
C VAL A 409 -20.98 -8.82 20.17
N ARG A 410 -20.70 -8.44 18.93
CA ARG A 410 -20.26 -9.38 17.89
C ARG A 410 -18.74 -9.43 17.86
N LYS A 411 -18.19 -10.64 17.97
CA LYS A 411 -16.76 -10.88 17.84
C LYS A 411 -16.43 -11.31 16.44
N LEU A 412 -15.44 -10.68 15.85
CA LEU A 412 -14.90 -11.01 14.53
C LEU A 412 -13.41 -11.27 14.66
N THR A 413 -12.90 -12.17 13.84
CA THR A 413 -11.47 -12.34 13.61
C THR A 413 -11.22 -12.03 12.13
N MET A 414 -10.25 -11.17 11.85
CA MET A 414 -9.83 -10.83 10.49
C MET A 414 -8.33 -11.09 10.37
N ARG A 415 -7.96 -11.99 9.49
CA ARG A 415 -6.57 -12.33 9.23
C ARG A 415 -6.05 -11.48 8.06
N LEU A 416 -5.00 -10.73 8.29
CA LEU A 416 -4.31 -9.95 7.27
C LEU A 416 -3.43 -10.91 6.48
N THR A 417 -3.64 -11.01 5.20
CA THR A 417 -3.00 -12.01 4.33
C THR A 417 -2.48 -11.36 3.05
N GLY A 418 -1.49 -11.99 2.45
CA GLY A 418 -0.89 -11.52 1.20
C GLY A 418 0.57 -11.96 1.07
N ASP A 419 1.17 -11.71 -0.07
CA ASP A 419 2.58 -11.95 -0.30
C ASP A 419 3.20 -10.95 -1.30
N MET A 420 4.50 -10.68 -1.13
CA MET A 420 5.27 -9.75 -1.97
C MET A 420 5.55 -10.28 -3.38
N ARG A 421 5.44 -11.59 -3.63
CA ARG A 421 5.78 -12.17 -4.95
C ARG A 421 4.70 -11.96 -5.98
N ARG A 422 3.43 -11.99 -5.54
CA ARG A 422 2.29 -11.72 -6.41
C ARG A 422 1.64 -10.39 -6.10
N TYR A 423 1.97 -9.82 -4.97
CA TYR A 423 1.45 -8.55 -4.48
C TYR A 423 -0.09 -8.50 -4.43
N LEU A 424 -0.70 -9.61 -4.02
CA LEU A 424 -2.11 -9.71 -3.70
C LEU A 424 -2.28 -9.60 -2.19
N TRP A 425 -3.02 -8.60 -1.74
CA TRP A 425 -3.25 -8.31 -0.34
C TRP A 425 -4.73 -8.39 0.00
N GLY A 426 -5.06 -8.83 1.20
CA GLY A 426 -6.46 -8.97 1.58
C GLY A 426 -6.68 -9.39 3.02
N PHE A 427 -7.90 -9.75 3.32
CA PHE A 427 -8.31 -10.31 4.61
C PHE A 427 -8.83 -11.73 4.39
N ASP A 428 -8.44 -12.65 5.29
CA ASP A 428 -8.88 -14.06 5.25
C ASP A 428 -8.60 -14.75 3.90
N ASN A 429 -7.47 -14.38 3.27
CA ASN A 429 -7.04 -14.83 1.94
C ASN A 429 -7.97 -14.41 0.79
N GLU A 430 -8.74 -13.34 0.94
CA GLU A 430 -9.62 -12.77 -0.08
C GLU A 430 -9.31 -11.29 -0.28
N THR A 431 -9.32 -10.84 -1.53
CA THR A 431 -9.19 -9.42 -1.91
C THR A 431 -10.55 -8.70 -1.84
N LEU A 432 -10.54 -7.38 -2.02
CA LEU A 432 -11.76 -6.58 -2.09
C LEU A 432 -12.71 -7.05 -3.21
N SER A 433 -12.17 -7.43 -4.36
CA SER A 433 -12.94 -7.92 -5.50
C SER A 433 -13.62 -9.29 -5.23
N GLU A 434 -13.03 -10.11 -4.37
CA GLU A 434 -13.54 -11.44 -4.04
C GLU A 434 -14.57 -11.40 -2.89
N ASN A 435 -14.35 -10.52 -1.90
CA ASN A 435 -15.23 -10.36 -0.75
C ASN A 435 -15.15 -8.93 -0.23
N SER A 436 -16.11 -8.09 -0.57
CA SER A 436 -16.09 -6.68 -0.23
C SER A 436 -16.77 -6.34 1.10
N THR A 437 -17.78 -7.10 1.55
CA THR A 437 -18.80 -6.57 2.46
C THR A 437 -18.88 -7.31 3.80
N ILE A 438 -18.81 -6.55 4.89
CA ILE A 438 -19.14 -6.98 6.25
C ILE A 438 -20.39 -6.22 6.69
N ARG A 439 -21.53 -6.91 6.82
CA ARG A 439 -22.79 -6.26 7.24
C ARG A 439 -22.79 -6.02 8.74
N VAL A 440 -23.21 -4.83 9.15
CA VAL A 440 -23.32 -4.41 10.55
C VAL A 440 -24.72 -3.86 10.82
N LYS A 441 -25.16 -3.94 12.08
CA LYS A 441 -26.45 -3.38 12.51
C LYS A 441 -26.21 -2.13 13.34
N LYS A 442 -27.03 -1.10 13.16
CA LYS A 442 -26.97 0.08 14.02
C LYS A 442 -27.13 -0.31 15.49
N GLY A 443 -26.22 0.19 16.34
CA GLY A 443 -26.13 -0.13 17.76
C GLY A 443 -25.40 -1.43 18.09
N GLU A 444 -24.94 -2.20 17.10
CA GLU A 444 -24.10 -3.36 17.30
C GLU A 444 -22.70 -2.93 17.75
N VAL A 445 -22.14 -3.63 18.76
CA VAL A 445 -20.75 -3.45 19.14
C VAL A 445 -19.91 -4.53 18.45
N LEU A 446 -18.93 -4.09 17.68
CA LEU A 446 -17.98 -5.00 17.04
C LEU A 446 -16.68 -5.02 17.84
N ARG A 447 -16.24 -6.22 18.21
CA ARG A 447 -14.92 -6.47 18.76
C ARG A 447 -14.13 -7.32 17.79
N ILE A 448 -13.12 -6.72 17.17
CA ILE A 448 -12.39 -7.32 16.06
C ILE A 448 -10.97 -7.67 16.50
N GLU A 449 -10.61 -8.94 16.40
CA GLU A 449 -9.22 -9.40 16.52
C GLU A 449 -8.60 -9.37 15.13
N LEU A 450 -7.64 -8.47 14.95
CA LEU A 450 -6.83 -8.33 13.74
C LEU A 450 -5.58 -9.18 13.93
N ILE A 451 -5.36 -10.16 13.07
CA ILE A 451 -4.21 -11.07 13.12
C ILE A 451 -3.41 -10.90 11.84
N ASN A 452 -2.17 -10.49 11.96
CA ASN A 452 -1.29 -10.31 10.81
C ASN A 452 -0.51 -11.60 10.53
N ASP A 453 -0.82 -12.28 9.44
CA ASP A 453 -0.13 -13.49 8.98
C ASP A 453 0.97 -13.18 7.96
N THR A 454 1.36 -11.91 7.83
CA THR A 454 2.36 -11.44 6.88
C THR A 454 3.61 -10.90 7.60
N MET A 455 4.66 -10.68 6.84
CA MET A 455 5.91 -10.13 7.33
C MET A 455 5.99 -8.60 7.22
N MET A 456 4.89 -7.93 6.83
CA MET A 456 4.77 -6.48 6.69
C MET A 456 3.93 -5.88 7.81
N HIS A 457 4.17 -4.62 8.12
CA HIS A 457 3.26 -3.82 8.93
C HIS A 457 2.02 -3.44 8.13
N HIS A 458 0.86 -3.38 8.76
CA HIS A 458 -0.38 -2.94 8.12
C HIS A 458 -1.10 -1.91 9.00
N PRO A 459 -1.08 -0.61 8.63
CA PRO A 459 -1.89 0.41 9.29
C PRO A 459 -3.32 0.30 8.76
N LEU A 460 -4.24 -0.15 9.59
CA LEU A 460 -5.65 -0.33 9.22
C LEU A 460 -6.47 0.87 9.64
N HIS A 461 -7.22 1.42 8.72
CA HIS A 461 -8.09 2.58 8.90
C HIS A 461 -9.57 2.23 8.74
N LEU A 462 -10.39 2.77 9.62
CA LEU A 462 -11.85 2.70 9.57
C LEU A 462 -12.43 4.09 9.30
N HIS A 463 -13.13 4.24 8.19
CA HIS A 463 -13.80 5.47 7.81
C HIS A 463 -15.00 5.79 8.74
N GLY A 464 -15.23 7.06 9.00
CA GLY A 464 -16.41 7.58 9.70
C GLY A 464 -16.58 7.20 11.16
N HIS A 465 -15.64 6.43 11.73
CA HIS A 465 -15.74 5.92 13.09
C HIS A 465 -14.41 6.02 13.84
N PHE A 466 -14.51 6.12 15.18
CA PHE A 466 -13.40 5.81 16.06
C PHE A 466 -13.59 4.44 16.68
N PHE A 467 -12.52 3.69 16.83
CA PHE A 467 -12.48 2.46 17.61
C PHE A 467 -11.62 2.62 18.85
N ARG A 468 -11.95 1.91 19.90
CA ARG A 468 -11.11 1.72 21.08
C ARG A 468 -10.03 0.72 20.74
N LEU A 469 -8.77 1.07 20.94
CA LEU A 469 -7.67 0.11 20.89
C LEU A 469 -7.53 -0.57 22.26
N LEU A 470 -7.87 -1.85 22.35
CA LEU A 470 -7.83 -2.61 23.60
C LEU A 470 -6.40 -2.99 23.97
N ASN A 471 -5.65 -2.02 24.52
CA ASN A 471 -4.23 -2.06 24.81
C ASN A 471 -3.87 -2.37 26.27
N GLY A 472 -4.83 -2.85 27.07
CA GLY A 472 -4.66 -3.16 28.48
C GLY A 472 -4.90 -1.97 29.44
N GLN A 473 -5.31 -0.79 28.93
CA GLN A 473 -5.63 0.40 29.75
C GLN A 473 -7.09 0.42 30.26
N GLY A 474 -7.87 -0.64 29.99
CA GLY A 474 -9.24 -0.79 30.48
C GLY A 474 -10.17 0.32 30.00
N GLU A 475 -10.81 1.02 30.93
CA GLU A 475 -11.74 2.13 30.65
C GLU A 475 -11.10 3.32 29.93
N ARG A 476 -9.77 3.43 30.03
CA ARG A 476 -8.96 4.49 29.39
C ARG A 476 -8.26 4.02 28.12
N ALA A 477 -8.78 2.98 27.44
CA ALA A 477 -8.28 2.57 26.13
C ALA A 477 -8.34 3.74 25.14
N PRO A 478 -7.26 4.05 24.39
CA PRO A 478 -7.29 5.19 23.47
C PRO A 478 -8.25 4.96 22.32
N LEU A 479 -8.91 6.04 21.90
CA LEU A 479 -9.68 6.06 20.64
C LEU A 479 -8.73 6.36 19.51
N LYS A 480 -8.87 5.62 18.42
CA LYS A 480 -8.09 5.77 17.19
C LYS A 480 -8.97 5.54 15.97
N HIS A 481 -8.58 6.07 14.84
CA HIS A 481 -9.16 5.75 13.53
C HIS A 481 -8.21 4.91 12.67
N THR A 482 -6.93 4.82 13.03
CA THR A 482 -5.89 4.04 12.34
C THR A 482 -5.09 3.24 13.35
N VAL A 483 -4.82 1.97 13.08
CA VAL A 483 -4.01 1.10 13.96
C VAL A 483 -3.03 0.27 13.16
N ASP A 484 -1.76 0.32 13.53
CA ASP A 484 -0.73 -0.57 13.00
C ASP A 484 -0.88 -1.99 13.57
N VAL A 485 -0.92 -2.99 12.70
CA VAL A 485 -0.80 -4.41 13.07
C VAL A 485 0.58 -4.89 12.62
N PRO A 486 1.53 -5.09 13.55
CA PRO A 486 2.90 -5.42 13.21
C PRO A 486 3.02 -6.82 12.59
N PRO A 487 4.13 -7.14 11.91
CA PRO A 487 4.38 -8.45 11.33
C PRO A 487 4.13 -9.58 12.31
N MET A 488 3.40 -10.62 11.89
CA MET A 488 3.05 -11.80 12.70
C MET A 488 2.41 -11.48 14.07
N GLY A 489 1.99 -10.23 14.25
CA GLY A 489 1.38 -9.72 15.47
C GLY A 489 -0.14 -9.68 15.40
N LYS A 490 -0.74 -9.14 16.47
CA LYS A 490 -2.17 -8.95 16.53
C LYS A 490 -2.59 -7.68 17.27
N ARG A 491 -3.79 -7.20 16.96
CA ARG A 491 -4.46 -6.09 17.66
C ARG A 491 -5.91 -6.45 17.94
N MET A 492 -6.45 -5.86 19.01
CA MET A 492 -7.87 -5.97 19.32
C MET A 492 -8.46 -4.57 19.31
N ILE A 493 -9.45 -4.34 18.46
CA ILE A 493 -10.20 -3.09 18.39
C ILE A 493 -11.68 -3.33 18.72
N GLU A 494 -12.34 -2.30 19.22
CA GLU A 494 -13.75 -2.34 19.57
C GLU A 494 -14.42 -1.02 19.22
N TRP A 495 -15.58 -1.06 18.56
CA TRP A 495 -16.33 0.12 18.18
C TRP A 495 -17.84 -0.14 18.13
N VAL A 496 -18.62 0.92 18.20
CA VAL A 496 -20.08 0.85 18.07
C VAL A 496 -20.46 1.26 16.66
N ALA A 497 -21.29 0.47 16.01
CA ALA A 497 -21.90 0.84 14.75
C ALA A 497 -23.04 1.85 15.01
N ASP A 498 -22.72 3.11 15.25
CA ASP A 498 -23.66 4.14 15.72
C ASP A 498 -24.09 5.17 14.66
N GLU A 499 -23.52 5.09 13.45
CA GLU A 499 -23.91 5.95 12.35
C GLU A 499 -25.32 5.59 11.82
N GLU A 500 -25.97 6.56 11.14
CA GLU A 500 -27.36 6.41 10.67
C GLU A 500 -27.49 5.38 9.52
N GLY A 501 -26.39 5.08 8.83
CA GLY A 501 -26.36 4.12 7.72
C GLY A 501 -25.11 4.28 6.87
N GLY A 502 -25.19 3.78 5.64
CA GLY A 502 -24.14 3.90 4.63
C GLY A 502 -23.19 2.71 4.56
N ASP A 503 -22.27 2.84 3.65
CA ASP A 503 -21.19 1.91 3.39
C ASP A 503 -19.87 2.59 3.78
N TRP A 504 -19.12 1.99 4.70
CA TRP A 504 -17.92 2.58 5.27
C TRP A 504 -16.70 1.76 4.94
N PHE A 505 -15.70 2.42 4.36
CA PHE A 505 -14.47 1.75 3.93
C PHE A 505 -13.60 1.36 5.14
N PHE A 506 -12.99 0.20 5.07
CA PHE A 506 -12.01 -0.31 6.03
C PHE A 506 -10.85 -0.92 5.26
N HIS A 507 -9.67 -0.34 5.36
CA HIS A 507 -8.57 -0.73 4.49
C HIS A 507 -7.20 -0.58 5.14
N CYS A 508 -6.21 -1.24 4.56
CA CYS A 508 -4.81 -0.98 4.85
C CYS A 508 -4.42 0.38 4.25
N HIS A 509 -3.80 1.25 5.04
CA HIS A 509 -3.36 2.56 4.57
C HIS A 509 -1.96 2.57 3.95
N LEU A 510 -1.32 1.42 3.78
CA LEU A 510 -0.30 1.24 2.75
C LEU A 510 -1.00 1.37 1.40
N LEU A 511 -0.77 2.50 0.69
CA LEU A 511 -1.53 2.84 -0.52
C LEU A 511 -1.53 1.71 -1.55
N TYR A 512 -0.37 1.12 -1.81
CA TYR A 512 -0.23 0.04 -2.78
C TYR A 512 -0.84 -1.29 -2.31
N HIS A 513 -0.96 -1.53 -0.99
CA HIS A 513 -1.69 -2.70 -0.46
C HIS A 513 -3.20 -2.53 -0.61
N MET A 514 -3.72 -1.32 -0.38
CA MET A 514 -5.12 -1.00 -0.63
C MET A 514 -5.47 -1.22 -2.10
N ASP A 515 -4.65 -0.66 -3.01
CA ASP A 515 -4.83 -0.78 -4.47
C ASP A 515 -4.72 -2.24 -4.94
N ALA A 516 -3.94 -3.08 -4.22
CA ALA A 516 -3.83 -4.52 -4.46
C ALA A 516 -4.91 -5.37 -3.77
N GLY A 517 -5.95 -4.75 -3.19
CA GLY A 517 -7.15 -5.41 -2.70
C GLY A 517 -7.30 -5.53 -1.19
N MET A 518 -6.42 -4.92 -0.35
CA MET A 518 -6.50 -5.02 1.11
C MET A 518 -7.52 -4.05 1.70
N ALA A 519 -8.79 -4.31 1.40
CA ALA A 519 -9.92 -3.52 1.86
C ALA A 519 -11.17 -4.36 2.10
N ARG A 520 -12.12 -3.82 2.89
CA ARG A 520 -13.48 -4.28 3.15
C ARG A 520 -14.39 -3.08 3.29
N VAL A 521 -15.68 -3.32 3.23
CA VAL A 521 -16.71 -2.31 3.48
C VAL A 521 -17.62 -2.79 4.61
N PHE A 522 -17.71 -1.99 5.67
CA PHE A 522 -18.73 -2.18 6.69
C PHE A 522 -20.03 -1.54 6.21
N SER A 523 -21.02 -2.37 5.84
CA SER A 523 -22.29 -1.94 5.31
C SER A 523 -23.42 -2.02 6.35
N TYR A 524 -24.09 -0.92 6.58
CA TYR A 524 -25.27 -0.87 7.45
C TYR A 524 -26.53 -1.38 6.76
N SER A 525 -26.51 -1.58 5.44
CA SER A 525 -27.65 -2.13 4.71
C SER A 525 -27.93 -3.57 5.13
N GLN A 526 -29.19 -3.82 5.51
CA GLN A 526 -29.70 -5.16 5.81
C GLN A 526 -30.40 -5.79 4.60
N ASP A 527 -30.51 -5.07 3.48
CA ASP A 527 -31.06 -5.62 2.23
C ASP A 527 -30.07 -6.61 1.61
N PRO A 528 -30.44 -7.91 1.43
CA PRO A 528 -29.56 -8.88 0.80
C PRO A 528 -29.20 -8.54 -0.66
N LYS A 529 -29.99 -7.67 -1.31
CA LYS A 529 -29.79 -7.23 -2.70
C LYS A 529 -28.95 -5.97 -2.80
N HIS A 530 -28.61 -5.35 -1.68
CA HIS A 530 -27.75 -4.18 -1.69
C HIS A 530 -26.33 -4.60 -2.14
N GLU A 531 -25.90 -4.05 -3.25
CA GLU A 531 -24.55 -4.22 -3.80
C GLU A 531 -23.72 -2.99 -3.45
N VAL A 532 -22.63 -3.21 -2.73
CA VAL A 532 -21.65 -2.17 -2.40
C VAL A 532 -20.94 -1.75 -3.68
N GLN A 533 -20.97 -0.45 -3.97
CA GLN A 533 -20.25 0.11 -5.10
C GLN A 533 -18.88 0.58 -4.63
N VAL A 534 -17.81 0.17 -5.30
CA VAL A 534 -16.43 0.61 -5.04
C VAL A 534 -15.79 1.07 -6.34
N ASP A 535 -14.69 1.80 -6.23
CA ASP A 535 -13.91 2.24 -7.39
C ASP A 535 -13.56 1.03 -8.28
N PRO A 536 -13.99 1.02 -9.56
CA PRO A 536 -13.64 -0.04 -10.49
C PRO A 536 -12.12 -0.25 -10.65
N GLY A 537 -11.31 0.77 -10.39
CA GLY A 537 -9.85 0.70 -10.40
C GLY A 537 -9.28 -0.23 -9.32
N LEU A 538 -10.02 -0.46 -8.22
CA LEU A 538 -9.65 -1.38 -7.13
C LEU A 538 -10.10 -2.83 -7.38
N LEU A 539 -10.81 -3.10 -8.47
CA LEU A 539 -11.40 -4.40 -8.78
C LEU A 539 -10.53 -5.16 -9.80
N ASP A 540 -9.39 -5.64 -9.34
CA ASP A 540 -8.43 -6.45 -10.11
C ASP A 540 -8.05 -5.86 -11.47
N PRO A 541 -7.38 -4.70 -11.55
CA PRO A 541 -6.88 -4.16 -12.79
C PRO A 541 -5.87 -5.11 -13.44
N ALA A 542 -5.82 -5.09 -14.78
CA ALA A 542 -4.92 -5.94 -15.54
C ALA A 542 -3.53 -5.30 -15.69
N TYR A 543 -2.48 -6.07 -15.40
CA TYR A 543 -1.08 -5.67 -15.57
C TYR A 543 -0.39 -6.53 -16.62
N VAL A 544 0.40 -5.90 -17.48
CA VAL A 544 1.15 -6.58 -18.55
C VAL A 544 2.62 -6.63 -18.18
N PHE A 545 3.23 -7.81 -18.31
CA PHE A 545 4.64 -8.07 -18.03
C PHE A 545 5.32 -8.77 -19.18
N LEU A 546 6.61 -8.49 -19.35
CA LEU A 546 7.50 -9.16 -20.28
C LEU A 546 8.85 -9.41 -19.58
N ASP A 547 9.28 -10.66 -19.57
CA ASP A 547 10.62 -11.09 -19.23
C ASP A 547 11.24 -11.79 -20.41
N ALA A 548 12.38 -11.32 -20.89
CA ALA A 548 13.08 -11.95 -22.00
C ALA A 548 14.58 -12.01 -21.72
N THR A 549 15.14 -13.19 -21.79
CA THR A 549 16.58 -13.43 -21.81
C THR A 549 16.97 -13.74 -23.25
N ILE A 550 17.87 -12.94 -23.80
CA ILE A 550 18.39 -13.09 -25.16
C ILE A 550 19.88 -13.36 -25.07
N GLN A 551 20.29 -14.56 -25.44
CA GLN A 551 21.68 -15.00 -25.43
C GLN A 551 22.15 -15.31 -26.86
N ASN A 552 23.45 -15.57 -27.03
CA ASN A 552 24.06 -15.81 -28.33
C ASN A 552 23.55 -17.09 -29.04
N HIS A 553 22.90 -18.01 -28.33
CA HIS A 553 22.47 -19.32 -28.85
C HIS A 553 21.01 -19.66 -28.52
N MET A 554 20.34 -18.89 -27.66
CA MET A 554 18.94 -19.11 -27.30
C MET A 554 18.24 -17.84 -26.85
N THR A 555 16.92 -17.85 -26.91
CA THR A 555 16.08 -16.88 -26.21
C THR A 555 15.01 -17.60 -25.42
N MET A 556 14.86 -17.21 -24.16
CA MET A 556 13.81 -17.70 -23.30
C MET A 556 13.07 -16.53 -22.65
N GLY A 557 11.82 -16.75 -22.27
CA GLY A 557 11.09 -15.71 -21.56
C GLY A 557 9.62 -16.00 -21.38
N ARG A 558 8.93 -14.99 -20.90
CA ARG A 558 7.47 -15.00 -20.74
C ARG A 558 6.87 -13.62 -20.98
N ALA A 559 5.71 -13.60 -21.62
CA ALA A 559 4.79 -12.47 -21.62
C ALA A 559 3.56 -12.87 -20.80
N MET A 560 3.04 -11.97 -19.99
CA MET A 560 1.95 -12.29 -19.08
C MET A 560 1.00 -11.10 -18.92
N VAL A 561 -0.30 -11.38 -18.89
CA VAL A 561 -1.33 -10.47 -18.38
C VAL A 561 -1.83 -11.01 -17.05
N MET A 562 -1.60 -10.27 -15.99
CA MET A 562 -2.01 -10.60 -14.63
C MET A 562 -3.26 -9.81 -14.26
N GLN A 563 -4.30 -10.49 -13.77
CA GLN A 563 -5.55 -9.88 -13.31
C GLN A 563 -6.07 -10.63 -12.09
N GLY A 564 -5.99 -10.00 -10.92
CA GLY A 564 -6.30 -10.63 -9.66
C GLY A 564 -5.55 -11.96 -9.50
N ARG A 565 -6.27 -13.07 -9.33
CA ARG A 565 -5.66 -14.41 -9.24
C ARG A 565 -5.38 -15.09 -10.57
N ASN A 566 -5.67 -14.45 -11.69
CA ASN A 566 -5.52 -15.07 -13.00
C ASN A 566 -4.30 -14.51 -13.75
N ASP A 567 -3.55 -15.40 -14.38
CA ASP A 567 -2.48 -15.08 -15.31
C ASP A 567 -2.82 -15.66 -16.69
N TYR A 568 -2.78 -14.84 -17.70
CA TYR A 568 -2.77 -15.28 -19.10
C TYR A 568 -1.34 -15.12 -19.60
N PHE A 569 -0.71 -16.23 -20.01
CA PHE A 569 0.72 -16.24 -20.29
C PHE A 569 1.05 -16.81 -21.66
N ALA A 570 2.18 -16.34 -22.19
CA ALA A 570 2.97 -17.00 -23.23
C ALA A 570 4.39 -17.16 -22.68
N ARG A 571 4.90 -18.39 -22.66
CA ARG A 571 6.29 -18.73 -22.32
C ARG A 571 6.97 -19.28 -23.55
N TRP A 572 8.24 -18.99 -23.74
CA TRP A 572 8.99 -19.53 -24.85
C TRP A 572 10.38 -19.94 -24.43
N ASP A 573 10.87 -20.98 -25.10
CA ASP A 573 12.26 -21.38 -25.18
C ASP A 573 12.57 -21.67 -26.65
N VAL A 574 13.59 -20.98 -27.19
CA VAL A 574 13.92 -21.05 -28.61
C VAL A 574 15.42 -21.05 -28.79
N GLY A 575 15.93 -22.16 -29.33
CA GLY A 575 17.31 -22.29 -29.79
C GLY A 575 17.58 -21.38 -30.99
N LEU A 576 18.68 -20.64 -30.97
CA LEU A 576 19.12 -19.76 -32.05
C LEU A 576 20.35 -20.37 -32.70
N PRO A 577 20.47 -20.32 -34.05
CA PRO A 577 21.68 -20.77 -34.76
C PRO A 577 22.90 -20.01 -34.22
N SER A 578 23.90 -20.73 -33.69
CA SER A 578 25.11 -20.10 -33.17
C SER A 578 25.86 -19.38 -34.28
N ALA A 579 26.18 -18.09 -34.05
CA ALA A 579 26.99 -17.30 -34.97
C ALA A 579 28.47 -17.72 -34.96
N LEU A 580 28.88 -18.53 -34.00
CA LEU A 580 30.20 -19.12 -33.86
C LEU A 580 30.06 -20.60 -34.24
N GLY A 581 30.31 -20.94 -35.48
CA GLY A 581 30.13 -22.28 -36.03
C GLY A 581 30.67 -23.36 -35.12
N ASP A 582 29.82 -24.28 -34.74
CA ASP A 582 30.19 -25.50 -34.06
C ASP A 582 30.94 -26.39 -35.04
N THR A 583 32.25 -26.62 -34.84
CA THR A 583 33.12 -27.30 -35.80
C THR A 583 33.34 -28.79 -35.49
N ASP A 584 32.55 -29.36 -34.56
CA ASP A 584 32.77 -30.81 -34.24
C ASP A 584 31.46 -31.46 -33.70
N HIS A 585 30.51 -31.80 -34.57
CA HIS A 585 29.71 -33.03 -34.40
C HIS A 585 29.16 -33.47 -35.76
N ASP A 586 29.70 -34.57 -36.20
CA ASP A 586 29.39 -35.33 -37.42
C ASP A 586 28.04 -36.10 -37.21
N HIS A 587 26.91 -35.37 -37.18
CA HIS A 587 25.60 -35.94 -37.40
C HIS A 587 24.79 -34.99 -38.29
N GLY A 588 24.35 -35.53 -39.41
CA GLY A 588 23.69 -34.95 -40.56
C GLY A 588 22.95 -33.62 -40.37
N SER A 589 23.35 -32.67 -41.21
CA SER A 589 22.84 -31.31 -41.29
C SER A 589 21.32 -31.19 -41.34
N HIS A 590 20.69 -31.09 -40.18
CA HIS A 590 19.42 -30.39 -40.00
C HIS A 590 19.71 -29.25 -39.04
N TYR A 591 19.55 -27.98 -39.49
CA TYR A 591 19.44 -26.82 -38.63
C TYR A 591 18.06 -26.91 -37.95
N ASP A 592 17.95 -27.80 -36.97
CA ASP A 592 16.73 -27.91 -36.18
C ASP A 592 16.67 -26.70 -35.23
N ARG A 593 15.73 -25.81 -35.46
CA ARG A 593 15.36 -24.78 -34.52
C ARG A 593 14.51 -25.47 -33.49
N ASP A 594 15.07 -25.65 -32.28
CA ASP A 594 14.27 -26.09 -31.15
C ASP A 594 13.39 -24.92 -30.73
N ILE A 595 12.10 -25.02 -30.99
CA ILE A 595 11.11 -24.00 -30.61
C ILE A 595 10.08 -24.63 -29.71
N GLU A 596 9.99 -24.14 -28.51
CA GLU A 596 8.89 -24.45 -27.61
C GLU A 596 8.18 -23.16 -27.16
N VAL A 597 6.86 -23.15 -27.29
CA VAL A 597 6.01 -22.04 -26.85
C VAL A 597 4.79 -22.58 -26.14
N ASP A 598 4.64 -22.21 -24.87
CA ASP A 598 3.44 -22.46 -24.08
C ASP A 598 2.55 -21.24 -24.06
N ILE A 599 1.27 -21.38 -24.40
CA ILE A 599 0.25 -20.35 -24.23
C ILE A 599 -0.82 -20.89 -23.29
N GLY A 600 -1.19 -20.14 -22.27
CA GLY A 600 -2.14 -20.69 -21.32
C GLY A 600 -2.71 -19.67 -20.33
N TRP A 601 -3.45 -20.23 -19.40
CA TRP A 601 -4.04 -19.57 -18.26
C TRP A 601 -3.63 -20.30 -16.98
N SER A 602 -3.33 -19.51 -15.94
CA SER A 602 -3.02 -20.00 -14.60
C SER A 602 -3.92 -19.31 -13.59
N ARG A 603 -4.41 -20.05 -12.59
CA ARG A 603 -5.14 -19.51 -11.48
C ARG A 603 -4.39 -19.73 -10.17
N TYR A 604 -4.08 -18.65 -9.51
CA TYR A 604 -3.45 -18.62 -8.20
C TYR A 604 -4.49 -18.98 -7.11
N ILE A 605 -4.20 -20.00 -6.32
CA ILE A 605 -5.10 -20.47 -5.24
C ILE A 605 -4.70 -19.77 -3.94
N ASP A 606 -3.43 -19.88 -3.58
CA ASP A 606 -2.81 -19.24 -2.43
C ASP A 606 -1.33 -18.98 -2.71
N GLN A 607 -0.59 -18.47 -1.72
CA GLN A 607 0.83 -18.15 -1.87
C GLN A 607 1.73 -19.32 -2.30
N ASN A 608 1.25 -20.59 -2.21
CA ASN A 608 2.03 -21.78 -2.53
C ASN A 608 1.50 -22.55 -3.73
N TRP A 609 0.23 -22.36 -4.13
CA TRP A 609 -0.43 -23.18 -5.14
C TRP A 609 -1.05 -22.39 -6.27
N ALA A 610 -0.84 -22.84 -7.50
CA ALA A 610 -1.59 -22.39 -8.67
C ALA A 610 -1.91 -23.58 -9.60
N THR A 611 -3.01 -23.47 -10.36
CA THR A 611 -3.36 -24.41 -11.42
C THR A 611 -3.05 -23.81 -12.78
N GLU A 612 -2.75 -24.62 -13.77
CA GLU A 612 -2.47 -24.19 -15.14
C GLU A 612 -3.24 -25.02 -16.16
N LEU A 613 -3.70 -24.35 -17.22
CA LEU A 613 -4.24 -24.95 -18.44
C LEU A 613 -3.60 -24.26 -19.63
N GLY A 614 -3.15 -25.02 -20.61
CA GLY A 614 -2.48 -24.41 -21.74
C GLY A 614 -2.37 -25.32 -22.97
N TYR A 615 -1.74 -24.73 -23.96
CA TYR A 615 -1.36 -25.42 -25.19
C TYR A 615 0.12 -25.18 -25.44
N ARG A 616 0.86 -26.25 -25.64
CA ARG A 616 2.27 -26.26 -25.98
C ARG A 616 2.43 -26.46 -27.47
N TYR A 617 3.06 -25.52 -28.14
CA TYR A 617 3.61 -25.69 -29.46
C TYR A 617 5.07 -26.12 -29.32
N ALA A 618 5.42 -27.25 -29.93
CA ALA A 618 6.80 -27.72 -29.94
C ALA A 618 7.18 -28.08 -31.38
N ASP A 619 8.34 -27.60 -31.83
CA ASP A 619 9.02 -27.96 -33.06
C ASP A 619 10.43 -28.42 -32.64
N VAL A 620 10.46 -29.55 -31.97
CA VAL A 620 11.63 -30.22 -31.39
C VAL A 620 11.55 -31.68 -31.84
N ASP A 621 12.66 -32.34 -32.08
CA ASP A 621 12.71 -33.75 -32.51
C ASP A 621 11.95 -34.67 -31.55
N GLY A 622 10.91 -35.33 -32.06
CA GLY A 622 10.07 -36.24 -31.32
C GLY A 622 8.90 -35.60 -30.53
N ALA A 623 8.89 -34.27 -30.34
CA ALA A 623 7.81 -33.58 -29.68
C ALA A 623 6.66 -33.21 -30.63
N THR A 624 5.46 -33.12 -30.11
CA THR A 624 4.28 -32.67 -30.86
C THR A 624 3.48 -31.70 -30.04
N SER A 625 2.89 -30.72 -30.72
CA SER A 625 2.02 -29.72 -30.10
C SER A 625 0.84 -30.35 -29.34
N ARG A 626 0.57 -29.91 -28.11
CA ARG A 626 -0.37 -30.57 -27.18
C ARG A 626 -1.05 -29.58 -26.24
N ALA A 627 -2.28 -29.90 -25.86
CA ALA A 627 -2.90 -29.27 -24.69
C ALA A 627 -2.35 -29.90 -23.41
N PHE A 628 -2.23 -29.10 -22.35
CA PHE A 628 -1.79 -29.59 -21.02
C PHE A 628 -2.61 -28.99 -19.88
N ALA A 629 -2.63 -29.70 -18.77
CA ALA A 629 -3.12 -29.23 -17.49
C ALA A 629 -2.08 -29.50 -16.40
N GLY A 630 -1.89 -28.56 -15.49
CA GLY A 630 -0.82 -28.67 -14.50
C GLY A 630 -1.11 -27.94 -13.19
N VAL A 631 -0.20 -28.15 -12.25
CA VAL A 631 -0.16 -27.46 -10.97
C VAL A 631 1.23 -26.93 -10.71
N ARG A 632 1.31 -25.70 -10.23
CA ARG A 632 2.53 -25.11 -9.67
C ARG A 632 2.46 -25.16 -8.16
N HIS A 633 3.59 -25.52 -7.54
CA HIS A 633 3.70 -25.57 -6.09
C HIS A 633 5.05 -25.03 -5.62
N ARG A 634 5.00 -24.18 -4.60
CA ARG A 634 6.20 -23.69 -3.91
C ARG A 634 6.62 -24.71 -2.85
N LEU A 635 7.70 -25.40 -3.11
CA LEU A 635 8.33 -26.36 -2.19
C LEU A 635 9.17 -25.62 -1.12
N PRO A 636 9.58 -26.29 -0.02
CA PRO A 636 10.61 -25.77 0.87
C PRO A 636 11.83 -25.25 0.12
N TYR A 637 12.55 -24.32 0.74
CA TYR A 637 13.66 -23.58 0.15
C TYR A 637 13.27 -22.74 -1.07
N LEU A 638 11.96 -22.37 -1.15
CA LEU A 638 11.42 -21.56 -2.25
C LEU A 638 11.66 -22.14 -3.65
N VAL A 639 11.82 -23.47 -3.76
CA VAL A 639 11.88 -24.16 -5.05
C VAL A 639 10.49 -24.10 -5.67
N MET A 640 10.37 -23.63 -6.91
CA MET A 640 9.13 -23.67 -7.67
C MET A 640 9.06 -24.97 -8.45
N SER A 641 8.03 -25.77 -8.22
CA SER A 641 7.75 -26.95 -9.00
C SER A 641 6.54 -26.72 -9.91
N ASN A 642 6.61 -27.21 -11.12
CA ASN A 642 5.49 -27.27 -12.07
C ASN A 642 5.35 -28.71 -12.56
N LEU A 643 4.21 -29.32 -12.28
CA LEU A 643 3.85 -30.66 -12.77
C LEU A 643 2.66 -30.52 -13.71
N SER A 644 2.84 -30.94 -14.95
CA SER A 644 1.77 -30.94 -15.96
C SER A 644 1.63 -32.29 -16.65
N VAL A 645 0.41 -32.57 -17.10
CA VAL A 645 0.04 -33.73 -17.89
C VAL A 645 -0.60 -33.25 -19.19
N ASP A 646 -0.16 -33.80 -20.30
CA ASP A 646 -0.68 -33.41 -21.60
C ASP A 646 -1.84 -34.29 -22.09
N SER A 647 -2.39 -33.95 -23.26
CA SER A 647 -3.55 -34.63 -23.88
C SER A 647 -3.26 -36.06 -24.34
N ARG A 648 -2.01 -36.55 -24.30
CA ARG A 648 -1.63 -37.93 -24.61
C ARG A 648 -1.33 -38.75 -23.33
N GLY A 649 -1.25 -38.07 -22.18
CA GLY A 649 -0.93 -38.71 -20.91
C GLY A 649 0.55 -38.63 -20.55
N ASP A 650 1.36 -37.92 -21.36
CA ASP A 650 2.76 -37.62 -21.02
C ASP A 650 2.82 -36.56 -19.94
N PHE A 651 3.81 -36.64 -19.06
CA PHE A 651 3.97 -35.68 -17.96
C PHE A 651 5.29 -34.94 -18.05
N ARG A 652 5.26 -33.68 -17.58
CA ARG A 652 6.44 -32.83 -17.42
C ARG A 652 6.52 -32.34 -15.98
N LEU A 653 7.71 -32.41 -15.42
CA LEU A 653 8.07 -31.83 -14.12
C LEU A 653 9.20 -30.83 -14.30
N THR A 654 8.96 -29.58 -13.92
CA THR A 654 9.99 -28.55 -13.90
C THR A 654 10.28 -28.13 -12.44
N LEU A 655 11.53 -27.95 -12.08
CA LEU A 655 11.98 -27.45 -10.78
C LEU A 655 12.90 -26.25 -10.99
N ASP A 656 12.47 -25.09 -10.52
CA ASP A 656 13.20 -23.83 -10.65
C ASP A 656 13.68 -23.34 -9.28
N LYS A 657 14.92 -22.87 -9.21
CA LYS A 657 15.45 -22.21 -8.02
C LYS A 657 16.39 -21.08 -8.40
N GLU A 658 16.25 -19.97 -7.69
CA GLU A 658 17.18 -18.85 -7.73
C GLU A 658 17.67 -18.54 -6.31
N TYR A 659 18.98 -18.29 -6.16
CA TYR A 659 19.59 -17.80 -4.95
C TYR A 659 20.23 -16.44 -5.19
N GLN A 660 19.86 -15.46 -4.38
CA GLN A 660 20.49 -14.16 -4.38
C GLN A 660 21.87 -14.27 -3.73
N LEU A 661 22.94 -14.10 -4.51
CA LEU A 661 24.32 -14.19 -4.01
C LEU A 661 24.76 -12.88 -3.37
N THR A 662 24.51 -11.76 -4.03
CA THR A 662 24.78 -10.39 -3.55
C THR A 662 23.54 -9.54 -3.81
N ASP A 663 23.56 -8.26 -3.47
CA ASP A 663 22.41 -7.36 -3.69
C ASP A 663 21.95 -7.30 -5.15
N ARG A 664 22.84 -7.58 -6.14
CA ARG A 664 22.55 -7.48 -7.57
C ARG A 664 22.81 -8.75 -8.36
N MET A 665 23.47 -9.73 -7.78
CA MET A 665 23.85 -10.95 -8.48
C MET A 665 23.14 -12.15 -7.90
N SER A 666 22.48 -12.92 -8.75
CA SER A 666 21.86 -14.20 -8.44
C SER A 666 22.48 -15.35 -9.20
N VAL A 667 22.34 -16.56 -8.68
CA VAL A 667 22.55 -17.84 -9.37
C VAL A 667 21.19 -18.51 -9.49
N PHE A 668 20.90 -19.00 -10.68
CA PHE A 668 19.66 -19.70 -10.95
C PHE A 668 19.92 -21.08 -11.58
N GLY A 669 18.94 -21.96 -11.41
CA GLY A 669 18.92 -23.26 -12.06
C GLY A 669 17.50 -23.72 -12.27
N SER A 670 17.28 -24.37 -13.41
CA SER A 670 16.06 -25.09 -13.74
C SER A 670 16.42 -26.51 -14.19
N VAL A 671 15.60 -27.46 -13.77
CA VAL A 671 15.68 -28.84 -14.22
C VAL A 671 14.29 -29.24 -14.69
N GLU A 672 14.22 -29.73 -15.89
CA GLU A 672 13.01 -30.24 -16.50
C GLU A 672 13.15 -31.72 -16.80
N TYR A 673 12.10 -32.49 -16.55
CA TYR A 673 11.95 -33.86 -17.01
C TYR A 673 10.61 -33.99 -17.73
N ASP A 674 10.66 -34.39 -18.99
CA ASP A 674 9.51 -34.68 -19.84
C ASP A 674 9.58 -36.14 -20.31
N THR A 675 8.47 -36.86 -20.32
CA THR A 675 8.42 -38.27 -20.72
C THR A 675 8.70 -38.50 -22.21
N THR A 676 8.70 -37.43 -23.02
CA THR A 676 8.97 -37.49 -24.47
C THR A 676 10.36 -37.01 -24.87
N THR A 677 10.86 -35.92 -24.23
CA THR A 677 12.14 -35.28 -24.56
C THR A 677 13.24 -35.57 -23.52
N TYR A 678 12.88 -36.27 -22.44
CA TYR A 678 13.77 -36.63 -21.32
C TYR A 678 14.22 -35.46 -20.46
N GLY A 679 15.43 -35.49 -19.93
CA GLY A 679 15.89 -34.52 -18.96
C GLY A 679 16.67 -33.37 -19.57
N GLU A 680 16.33 -32.18 -19.21
CA GLU A 680 16.93 -30.94 -19.66
C GLU A 680 17.25 -30.07 -18.43
N TRP A 681 18.34 -29.28 -18.49
CA TRP A 681 18.67 -28.39 -17.40
C TRP A 681 19.41 -27.15 -17.88
N ILE A 682 19.23 -26.05 -17.13
CA ILE A 682 19.99 -24.84 -17.28
C ILE A 682 20.49 -24.39 -15.90
N ALA A 683 21.69 -23.84 -15.85
CA ALA A 683 22.22 -23.17 -14.67
C ALA A 683 23.01 -21.92 -15.09
N GLY A 684 22.90 -20.86 -14.32
CA GLY A 684 23.52 -19.60 -14.72
C GLY A 684 23.58 -18.56 -13.63
N PHE A 685 24.15 -17.43 -14.00
CA PHE A 685 24.23 -16.21 -13.19
C PHE A 685 23.49 -15.10 -13.90
N GLN A 686 22.83 -14.26 -13.09
CA GLN A 686 22.22 -13.03 -13.55
C GLN A 686 22.72 -11.86 -12.71
N TYR A 687 22.97 -10.72 -13.35
CA TYR A 687 23.35 -9.48 -12.68
C TYR A 687 22.38 -8.36 -13.10
N VAL A 688 21.72 -7.74 -12.12
CA VAL A 688 20.78 -6.64 -12.31
C VAL A 688 21.54 -5.33 -12.49
N VAL A 689 21.49 -4.76 -13.70
CA VAL A 689 22.12 -3.47 -14.04
C VAL A 689 21.21 -2.32 -13.64
N SER A 690 19.94 -2.39 -14.05
CA SER A 690 18.89 -1.42 -13.74
C SER A 690 17.57 -2.13 -13.54
N GLN A 691 16.51 -1.37 -13.27
CA GLN A 691 15.15 -1.87 -13.11
C GLN A 691 14.70 -2.78 -14.29
N SER A 692 15.07 -2.41 -15.52
CA SER A 692 14.60 -3.08 -16.74
C SER A 692 15.68 -3.88 -17.49
N ILE A 693 16.93 -3.84 -17.03
CA ILE A 693 18.06 -4.44 -17.76
C ILE A 693 18.95 -5.23 -16.81
N GLY A 694 19.23 -6.46 -17.19
CA GLY A 694 20.24 -7.32 -16.58
C GLY A 694 21.16 -7.93 -17.62
N VAL A 695 22.20 -8.63 -17.15
CA VAL A 695 23.06 -9.49 -17.98
C VAL A 695 22.99 -10.90 -17.41
N SER A 696 23.04 -11.90 -18.29
CA SER A 696 22.97 -13.32 -17.94
C SER A 696 24.10 -14.10 -18.60
N ALA A 697 24.67 -15.02 -17.83
CA ALA A 697 25.59 -16.04 -18.35
C ALA A 697 25.11 -17.40 -17.85
N SER A 698 24.89 -18.36 -18.75
CA SER A 698 24.36 -19.67 -18.40
C SER A 698 25.00 -20.79 -19.21
N TYR A 699 24.75 -22.00 -18.75
CA TYR A 699 24.96 -23.23 -19.50
C TYR A 699 23.65 -23.99 -19.59
N HIS A 700 23.27 -24.35 -20.80
CA HIS A 700 22.09 -25.15 -21.10
C HIS A 700 22.54 -26.54 -21.58
N SER A 701 21.85 -27.61 -21.15
CA SER A 701 22.22 -29.00 -21.52
C SER A 701 22.29 -29.19 -23.03
N ASP A 702 21.37 -28.59 -23.78
CA ASP A 702 21.20 -28.81 -25.23
C ASP A 702 21.86 -27.70 -26.06
N HIS A 703 21.94 -26.47 -25.53
CA HIS A 703 22.46 -25.30 -26.26
C HIS A 703 23.84 -24.82 -25.81
N GLY A 704 24.41 -25.40 -24.73
CA GLY A 704 25.76 -25.07 -24.25
C GLY A 704 25.86 -23.72 -23.54
N TYR A 705 27.00 -23.02 -23.69
CA TYR A 705 27.28 -21.76 -22.99
C TYR A 705 26.55 -20.57 -23.64
N GLY A 706 25.88 -19.78 -22.83
CA GLY A 706 25.19 -18.57 -23.21
C GLY A 706 25.66 -17.32 -22.46
N LEU A 707 25.75 -16.23 -23.21
CA LEU A 707 25.96 -14.89 -22.66
C LEU A 707 24.98 -13.95 -23.34
N GLY A 708 24.30 -13.11 -22.57
CA GLY A 708 23.29 -12.23 -23.11
C GLY A 708 22.75 -11.21 -22.16
N ILE A 709 21.64 -10.62 -22.56
CA ILE A 709 20.90 -9.58 -21.82
C ILE A 709 19.57 -10.12 -21.32
N VAL A 710 19.16 -9.60 -20.18
CA VAL A 710 17.83 -9.80 -19.61
C VAL A 710 17.07 -8.50 -19.72
N LEU A 711 15.92 -8.55 -20.36
CA LEU A 711 14.99 -7.43 -20.52
C LEU A 711 13.76 -7.70 -19.67
N THR A 712 13.35 -6.70 -18.92
CA THR A 712 12.26 -6.77 -17.96
C THR A 712 11.36 -5.54 -18.14
N PHE A 713 10.06 -5.77 -18.39
CA PHE A 713 9.07 -4.69 -18.58
C PHE A 713 7.85 -4.90 -17.68
#